data_8cba8dd8d0fa51604691daf1a5344248
#
_entry.id   8cba8dd8d0fa51604691daf1a5344248
#
_cell.length_a   1.000
_cell.length_b   1.000
_cell.length_c   1.000
_cell.angle_alpha   90.00
_cell.angle_beta   90.00
_cell.angle_gamma   90.00
#
_symmetry.space_group_name_H-M   'P 1'
#
loop_
_entity.id
_entity.type
_entity.pdbx_description
1 polymer ?
#
loop_
_entity_poly.entity_id
_entity_poly.type
_entity_poly.pdbx_seq_one_letter_code
_entity_poly.pdbx_strand_id
1 'polypeptide(L)'
;MPKVTTLPLKRNSRDNERPLVEDIRLLGRILGDAIRQQEGAEIYELIEKIRKLSVSFRRDADHEADRALKKLLKNLPGDQAVMVIRGFTYFSHLANLAEDRHHIRRRAFHERVGDTQEGSIEVALQRLRWAGITPKVISQTLAHSFVSPVLTAHPTEVQRQSILAAERDIANLLNERDEIKARGAAINTSKDALTPKELAANEQRIRARVMQLWQTRLLRFSKLTVADEIENSLSYYESTFLREIPKIYAALEDALGNHPVAPFLRMGQWIGGDRDGNPNVNAHTLSHALKRQAEVALRHYLTEVHYLGSELSLSAMLVNFPPAMQALAERSPDTNAHRMDEPYRRALTGIYARLAATLKLLTGGDAARHAVTPQNPYPDAAAFLADLRTIATSLKSHHAEDLVTQRLMPLIRAVEVFGFHLATVDLRQSSDQHQAVVAELLATARIEKNYAALGEINKRAILLGLLHDARPLRIPGASYSAHTQAELAIFETAFTARQAFGAEAIRHYIISHTETVSDLLEVLLLQKEVGLMRGTLDAQAVVDLIVVPLFETIEDLRNSAVIMREFYALPGIAQLIQRSGAEQDIMLGYSDSNKDGGIFTSNWELYRAEVALVDDFDRLAHSHNIQLRMFHGRGGTVGRGGGPSYQAILAQPPGTVRGQIRLTEQGEVIGSKYANPEIGRRNLETLVAATLEATLLQPTKTAPRNFLETAAQLSQASMDAYRSLVYETPGFNDYFFSATPIREIAELNIGSRPASRKA
;
A
#
# COMPACT_ATOMS: atom_id res chain seq x y z
N MET A 1 -8.85 7.59 -41.53
CA MET A 1 -8.10 8.19 -40.41
C MET A 1 -8.22 9.70 -40.52
N PRO A 2 -8.96 10.41 -39.66
CA PRO A 2 -8.94 11.85 -39.63
C PRO A 2 -7.68 12.31 -38.90
N LYS A 3 -6.94 13.21 -39.52
CA LYS A 3 -5.77 13.89 -38.94
C LYS A 3 -6.22 14.71 -37.73
N VAL A 4 -5.75 14.34 -36.55
CA VAL A 4 -5.85 15.19 -35.37
C VAL A 4 -4.95 16.38 -35.60
N THR A 5 -5.56 17.55 -35.79
CA THR A 5 -4.85 18.83 -35.90
C THR A 5 -4.44 19.21 -34.48
N THR A 6 -3.22 18.85 -34.10
CA THR A 6 -2.59 19.38 -32.90
C THR A 6 -2.25 20.84 -33.17
N LEU A 7 -2.98 21.76 -32.55
CA LEU A 7 -2.58 23.15 -32.41
C LEU A 7 -1.32 23.20 -31.51
N PRO A 8 -0.19 23.69 -32.00
CA PRO A 8 1.01 23.77 -31.18
C PRO A 8 0.97 25.04 -30.34
N LEU A 9 0.48 24.96 -29.11
CA LEU A 9 0.86 25.91 -28.08
C LEU A 9 2.29 25.58 -27.61
N LYS A 10 3.29 25.95 -28.43
CA LYS A 10 4.67 26.09 -27.97
C LYS A 10 4.77 27.27 -27.00
N ARG A 11 4.33 27.09 -25.77
CA ARG A 11 4.86 27.88 -24.65
C ARG A 11 6.29 27.41 -24.40
N ASN A 12 7.24 28.35 -24.31
CA ASN A 12 8.62 28.08 -23.95
C ASN A 12 8.63 27.18 -22.69
N SER A 13 9.38 26.10 -22.70
CA SER A 13 9.53 25.17 -21.55
C SER A 13 9.94 25.94 -20.27
N ARG A 14 10.66 27.02 -20.40
CA ARG A 14 11.08 27.93 -19.30
C ARG A 14 9.90 28.62 -18.60
N ASP A 15 8.83 28.99 -19.31
CA ASP A 15 7.67 29.65 -18.69
C ASP A 15 6.82 28.67 -17.90
N ASN A 16 6.79 27.40 -18.29
CA ASN A 16 6.08 26.35 -17.56
C ASN A 16 6.76 25.97 -16.25
N GLU A 17 8.08 26.09 -16.13
CA GLU A 17 8.85 25.75 -14.94
C GLU A 17 9.03 26.95 -13.97
N ARG A 18 8.63 28.16 -14.38
CA ARG A 18 8.78 29.36 -13.56
C ARG A 18 8.18 29.26 -12.15
N PRO A 19 6.94 28.72 -11.95
CA PRO A 19 6.38 28.57 -10.61
C PRO A 19 7.20 27.65 -9.71
N LEU A 20 7.74 26.54 -10.24
CA LEU A 20 8.64 25.65 -9.53
C LEU A 20 9.90 26.37 -9.05
N VAL A 21 10.55 27.10 -9.96
CA VAL A 21 11.77 27.85 -9.65
C VAL A 21 11.49 28.92 -8.58
N GLU A 22 10.33 29.60 -8.64
CA GLU A 22 9.92 30.59 -7.62
C GLU A 22 9.73 29.94 -6.24
N ASP A 23 9.09 28.77 -6.17
CA ASP A 23 8.88 28.07 -4.90
C ASP A 23 10.19 27.54 -4.32
N ILE A 24 11.05 26.91 -5.13
CA ILE A 24 12.38 26.47 -4.68
C ILE A 24 13.20 27.65 -4.14
N ARG A 25 13.15 28.80 -4.82
CA ARG A 25 13.85 30.02 -4.35
C ARG A 25 13.27 30.56 -3.05
N LEU A 26 11.94 30.58 -2.91
CA LEU A 26 11.26 31.00 -1.69
C LEU A 26 11.67 30.12 -0.51
N LEU A 27 11.51 28.80 -0.64
CA LEU A 27 11.81 27.85 0.42
C LEU A 27 13.30 27.81 0.75
N GLY A 28 14.18 27.86 -0.27
CA GLY A 28 15.63 27.91 -0.08
C GLY A 28 16.09 29.20 0.62
N ARG A 29 15.47 30.37 0.31
CA ARG A 29 15.74 31.63 1.02
C ARG A 29 15.31 31.54 2.49
N ILE A 30 14.09 31.02 2.75
CA ILE A 30 13.59 30.88 4.12
C ILE A 30 14.47 29.92 4.93
N LEU A 31 14.90 28.80 4.34
CA LEU A 31 15.82 27.87 5.01
C LEU A 31 17.19 28.54 5.27
N GLY A 32 17.73 29.26 4.28
CA GLY A 32 18.98 30.00 4.44
C GLY A 32 18.91 31.04 5.56
N ASP A 33 17.81 31.79 5.66
CA ASP A 33 17.55 32.74 6.76
C ASP A 33 17.49 32.00 8.12
N ALA A 34 16.83 30.83 8.17
CA ALA A 34 16.76 30.01 9.38
C ALA A 34 18.15 29.53 9.82
N ILE A 35 18.96 29.02 8.89
CA ILE A 35 20.33 28.59 9.17
C ILE A 35 21.18 29.74 9.67
N ARG A 36 21.14 30.90 8.99
CA ARG A 36 21.89 32.08 9.41
C ARG A 36 21.51 32.56 10.81
N GLN A 37 20.21 32.50 11.14
CA GLN A 37 19.69 32.93 12.43
C GLN A 37 20.06 31.97 13.56
N GLN A 38 20.09 30.65 13.30
CA GLN A 38 20.29 29.62 14.31
C GLN A 38 21.76 29.23 14.46
N GLU A 39 22.51 29.11 13.37
CA GLU A 39 23.88 28.58 13.34
C GLU A 39 24.93 29.67 13.04
N GLY A 40 24.47 30.90 12.72
CA GLY A 40 25.35 32.03 12.42
C GLY A 40 25.71 32.19 10.93
N ALA A 41 26.34 33.34 10.63
CA ALA A 41 26.70 33.68 9.26
C ALA A 41 27.77 32.76 8.67
N GLU A 42 28.73 32.31 9.48
CA GLU A 42 29.85 31.48 9.04
C GLU A 42 29.36 30.13 8.46
N ILE A 43 28.47 29.42 9.16
CA ILE A 43 27.90 28.16 8.67
C ILE A 43 27.04 28.38 7.41
N TYR A 44 26.26 29.45 7.39
CA TYR A 44 25.48 29.78 6.19
C TYR A 44 26.38 30.02 4.98
N GLU A 45 27.46 30.79 5.13
CA GLU A 45 28.40 31.10 4.03
C GLU A 45 29.15 29.85 3.57
N LEU A 46 29.46 28.93 4.50
CA LEU A 46 30.08 27.64 4.18
C LEU A 46 29.14 26.80 3.30
N ILE A 47 27.85 26.65 3.69
CA ILE A 47 26.85 25.91 2.91
C ILE A 47 26.67 26.54 1.53
N GLU A 48 26.56 27.87 1.44
CA GLU A 48 26.45 28.60 0.18
C GLU A 48 27.68 28.45 -0.72
N LYS A 49 28.87 28.42 -0.14
CA LYS A 49 30.11 28.17 -0.88
C LYS A 49 30.13 26.75 -1.47
N ILE A 50 29.80 25.76 -0.69
CA ILE A 50 29.70 24.36 -1.16
C ILE A 50 28.67 24.28 -2.30
N ARG A 51 27.48 24.87 -2.12
CA ARG A 51 26.44 24.91 -3.15
C ARG A 51 26.93 25.56 -4.46
N LYS A 52 27.56 26.70 -4.37
CA LYS A 52 28.07 27.44 -5.55
C LYS A 52 29.15 26.64 -6.29
N LEU A 53 30.11 26.06 -5.58
CA LEU A 53 31.16 25.23 -6.18
C LEU A 53 30.55 23.96 -6.84
N SER A 54 29.59 23.31 -6.19
CA SER A 54 28.91 22.13 -6.73
C SER A 54 28.12 22.47 -8.00
N VAL A 55 27.42 23.61 -8.03
CA VAL A 55 26.68 24.09 -9.22
C VAL A 55 27.63 24.43 -10.36
N SER A 56 28.72 25.18 -10.12
CA SER A 56 29.73 25.54 -11.13
C SER A 56 30.36 24.29 -11.74
N PHE A 57 30.75 23.31 -10.90
CA PHE A 57 31.29 22.03 -11.38
C PHE A 57 30.27 21.26 -12.25
N ARG A 58 29.04 21.09 -11.76
CA ARG A 58 28.07 20.24 -12.45
C ARG A 58 27.46 20.88 -13.70
N ARG A 59 27.18 22.17 -13.67
CA ARG A 59 26.52 22.87 -14.77
C ARG A 59 27.53 23.36 -15.83
N ASP A 60 28.64 23.89 -15.36
CA ASP A 60 29.61 24.59 -16.22
C ASP A 60 30.88 23.74 -16.47
N ALA A 61 30.91 22.48 -15.95
CA ALA A 61 32.06 21.56 -16.01
C ALA A 61 33.37 22.13 -15.48
N ASP A 62 33.29 23.05 -14.49
CA ASP A 62 34.41 23.75 -13.90
C ASP A 62 35.26 22.83 -13.02
N HIS A 63 36.39 22.35 -13.54
CA HIS A 63 37.33 21.49 -12.84
C HIS A 63 38.09 22.18 -11.70
N GLU A 64 38.20 23.52 -11.69
CA GLU A 64 38.76 24.24 -10.57
C GLU A 64 37.81 24.27 -9.39
N ALA A 65 36.51 24.47 -9.67
CA ALA A 65 35.46 24.34 -8.67
C ALA A 65 35.41 22.93 -8.07
N ASP A 66 35.57 21.86 -8.87
CA ASP A 66 35.64 20.48 -8.37
C ASP A 66 36.81 20.28 -7.41
N ARG A 67 38.01 20.73 -7.80
CA ARG A 67 39.21 20.65 -6.93
C ARG A 67 39.04 21.45 -5.63
N ALA A 68 38.47 22.64 -5.71
CA ALA A 68 38.19 23.46 -4.54
C ALA A 68 37.17 22.82 -3.61
N LEU A 69 36.08 22.23 -4.18
CA LEU A 69 35.04 21.51 -3.44
C LEU A 69 35.61 20.29 -2.70
N LYS A 70 36.37 19.44 -3.40
CA LYS A 70 37.04 18.27 -2.81
C LYS A 70 37.98 18.66 -1.68
N LYS A 71 38.78 19.70 -1.86
CA LYS A 71 39.66 20.20 -0.82
C LYS A 71 38.91 20.72 0.40
N LEU A 72 37.79 21.44 0.17
CA LEU A 72 36.96 21.98 1.24
C LEU A 72 36.31 20.85 2.04
N LEU A 73 35.67 19.87 1.37
CA LEU A 73 34.99 18.75 2.01
C LEU A 73 35.96 17.84 2.79
N LYS A 74 37.18 17.59 2.25
CA LYS A 74 38.18 16.76 2.92
C LYS A 74 38.66 17.35 4.25
N ASN A 75 38.67 18.68 4.38
CA ASN A 75 39.16 19.39 5.56
C ASN A 75 38.05 19.91 6.48
N LEU A 76 36.80 19.48 6.23
CA LEU A 76 35.63 19.95 6.99
C LEU A 76 35.60 19.32 8.39
N PRO A 77 35.56 20.10 9.48
CA PRO A 77 35.37 19.58 10.83
C PRO A 77 34.04 18.82 10.94
N GLY A 78 33.98 17.79 11.82
CA GLY A 78 32.81 16.91 11.93
C GLY A 78 31.52 17.62 12.29
N ASP A 79 31.57 18.60 13.19
CA ASP A 79 30.43 19.44 13.59
C ASP A 79 29.91 20.28 12.41
N GLN A 80 30.81 20.92 11.64
CA GLN A 80 30.44 21.66 10.44
C GLN A 80 29.89 20.71 9.35
N ALA A 81 30.47 19.52 9.20
CA ALA A 81 29.98 18.52 8.26
C ALA A 81 28.51 18.13 8.56
N VAL A 82 28.15 17.94 9.83
CA VAL A 82 26.77 17.67 10.25
C VAL A 82 25.84 18.81 9.87
N MET A 83 26.24 20.08 10.08
CA MET A 83 25.41 21.24 9.72
C MET A 83 25.23 21.38 8.21
N VAL A 84 26.30 21.10 7.43
CA VAL A 84 26.23 21.08 5.97
C VAL A 84 25.26 19.98 5.48
N ILE A 85 25.39 18.76 6.00
CA ILE A 85 24.51 17.65 5.63
C ILE A 85 23.07 17.99 5.97
N ARG A 86 22.77 18.50 7.19
CA ARG A 86 21.43 18.93 7.58
C ARG A 86 20.86 19.99 6.62
N GLY A 87 21.67 21.00 6.26
CA GLY A 87 21.26 22.05 5.35
C GLY A 87 20.82 21.51 3.99
N PHE A 88 21.60 20.60 3.40
CA PHE A 88 21.25 19.98 2.11
C PHE A 88 20.09 18.99 2.23
N THR A 89 19.98 18.24 3.32
CA THR A 89 18.86 17.33 3.55
C THR A 89 17.54 18.09 3.61
N TYR A 90 17.43 19.11 4.45
CA TYR A 90 16.20 19.92 4.53
C TYR A 90 15.93 20.70 3.23
N PHE A 91 16.97 21.16 2.53
CA PHE A 91 16.77 21.76 1.21
C PHE A 91 16.17 20.75 0.23
N SER A 92 16.62 19.51 0.23
CA SER A 92 16.06 18.45 -0.63
C SER A 92 14.60 18.16 -0.29
N HIS A 93 14.25 18.05 1.00
CA HIS A 93 12.86 17.91 1.43
C HIS A 93 11.98 19.06 0.92
N LEU A 94 12.40 20.29 1.10
CA LEU A 94 11.66 21.47 0.65
C LEU A 94 11.56 21.55 -0.88
N ALA A 95 12.62 21.17 -1.61
CA ALA A 95 12.59 21.11 -3.06
C ALA A 95 11.61 20.07 -3.57
N ASN A 96 11.55 18.89 -2.95
CA ASN A 96 10.56 17.84 -3.28
C ASN A 96 9.13 18.35 -3.08
N LEU A 97 8.84 19.09 -1.98
CA LEU A 97 7.52 19.70 -1.78
C LEU A 97 7.15 20.69 -2.87
N ALA A 98 8.13 21.50 -3.36
CA ALA A 98 7.90 22.41 -4.47
C ALA A 98 7.66 21.66 -5.80
N GLU A 99 8.38 20.56 -6.05
CA GLU A 99 8.18 19.69 -7.21
C GLU A 99 6.79 19.01 -7.18
N ASP A 100 6.38 18.45 -6.06
CA ASP A 100 5.06 17.87 -5.86
C ASP A 100 3.95 18.89 -6.14
N ARG A 101 4.09 20.12 -5.59
CA ARG A 101 3.15 21.20 -5.86
C ARG A 101 3.13 21.59 -7.34
N HIS A 102 4.27 21.58 -8.00
CA HIS A 102 4.36 21.87 -9.43
C HIS A 102 3.68 20.78 -10.27
N HIS A 103 3.83 19.51 -9.92
CA HIS A 103 3.10 18.40 -10.57
C HIS A 103 1.59 18.57 -10.44
N ILE A 104 1.08 18.93 -9.26
CA ILE A 104 -0.35 19.20 -9.03
C ILE A 104 -0.83 20.37 -9.89
N ARG A 105 -0.08 21.47 -9.95
CA ARG A 105 -0.43 22.64 -10.82
C ARG A 105 -0.49 22.25 -12.29
N ARG A 106 0.48 21.47 -12.77
CA ARG A 106 0.49 21.00 -14.16
C ARG A 106 -0.69 20.12 -14.46
N ARG A 107 -1.03 19.19 -13.55
CA ARG A 107 -2.20 18.34 -13.68
C ARG A 107 -3.48 19.18 -13.79
N ALA A 108 -3.70 20.07 -12.84
CA ALA A 108 -4.88 20.95 -12.84
C ALA A 108 -4.97 21.84 -14.11
N PHE A 109 -3.82 22.26 -14.66
CA PHE A 109 -3.78 22.96 -15.93
C PHE A 109 -4.21 22.07 -17.10
N HIS A 110 -3.65 20.85 -17.21
CA HIS A 110 -3.99 19.91 -18.27
C HIS A 110 -5.47 19.50 -18.23
N GLU A 111 -5.99 19.22 -17.04
CA GLU A 111 -7.42 18.93 -16.84
C GLU A 111 -8.33 20.08 -17.33
N ARG A 112 -7.96 21.35 -17.01
CA ARG A 112 -8.73 22.53 -17.43
C ARG A 112 -8.69 22.79 -18.94
N VAL A 113 -7.62 22.43 -19.63
CA VAL A 113 -7.52 22.59 -21.10
C VAL A 113 -8.00 21.35 -21.86
N GLY A 114 -8.50 20.33 -21.15
CA GLY A 114 -8.98 19.08 -21.76
C GLY A 114 -7.87 18.17 -22.27
N ASP A 115 -6.63 18.39 -21.81
CA ASP A 115 -5.47 17.57 -22.16
C ASP A 115 -5.28 16.49 -21.06
N THR A 116 -5.71 15.28 -21.37
CA THR A 116 -5.72 14.16 -20.43
C THR A 116 -4.36 13.47 -20.38
N GLN A 117 -3.87 13.19 -19.17
CA GLN A 117 -2.57 12.56 -18.96
C GLN A 117 -2.63 11.04 -19.08
N GLU A 118 -1.61 10.43 -19.69
CA GLU A 118 -1.46 8.97 -19.74
C GLU A 118 -1.50 8.34 -18.34
N GLY A 119 -2.17 7.20 -18.21
CA GLY A 119 -2.39 6.50 -16.93
C GLY A 119 -3.47 7.13 -16.06
N SER A 120 -4.29 8.07 -16.57
CA SER A 120 -5.53 8.48 -15.91
C SER A 120 -6.68 7.53 -16.24
N ILE A 121 -7.65 7.43 -15.34
CA ILE A 121 -8.89 6.66 -15.57
C ILE A 121 -9.61 7.17 -16.83
N GLU A 122 -9.63 8.48 -17.07
CA GLU A 122 -10.26 9.08 -18.25
C GLU A 122 -9.65 8.59 -19.55
N VAL A 123 -8.29 8.58 -19.65
CA VAL A 123 -7.58 8.08 -20.85
C VAL A 123 -7.84 6.59 -21.02
N ALA A 124 -7.75 5.81 -19.95
CA ALA A 124 -8.03 4.39 -20.00
C ALA A 124 -9.46 4.12 -20.50
N LEU A 125 -10.46 4.77 -19.94
CA LEU A 125 -11.86 4.64 -20.38
C LEU A 125 -12.07 5.10 -21.82
N GLN A 126 -11.38 6.15 -22.26
CA GLN A 126 -11.42 6.62 -23.64
C GLN A 126 -10.83 5.58 -24.61
N ARG A 127 -9.68 5.00 -24.30
CA ARG A 127 -9.05 3.92 -25.08
C ARG A 127 -9.94 2.69 -25.15
N LEU A 128 -10.56 2.29 -24.04
CA LEU A 128 -11.51 1.19 -24.00
C LEU A 128 -12.74 1.45 -24.89
N ARG A 129 -13.31 2.65 -24.85
CA ARG A 129 -14.43 3.04 -25.72
C ARG A 129 -14.03 2.99 -27.20
N TRP A 130 -12.85 3.47 -27.56
CA TRP A 130 -12.34 3.38 -28.93
C TRP A 130 -12.11 1.94 -29.39
N ALA A 131 -11.78 1.04 -28.49
CA ALA A 131 -11.70 -0.40 -28.74
C ALA A 131 -13.07 -1.10 -28.79
N GLY A 132 -14.18 -0.35 -28.63
CA GLY A 132 -15.54 -0.89 -28.65
C GLY A 132 -16.00 -1.52 -27.32
N ILE A 133 -15.26 -1.35 -26.24
CA ILE A 133 -15.61 -1.86 -24.91
C ILE A 133 -16.68 -0.95 -24.28
N THR A 134 -17.82 -1.55 -23.95
CA THR A 134 -18.96 -0.81 -23.40
C THR A 134 -18.84 -0.56 -21.90
N PRO A 135 -19.50 0.48 -21.32
CA PRO A 135 -19.54 0.71 -19.87
C PRO A 135 -20.03 -0.51 -19.08
N LYS A 136 -20.96 -1.28 -19.62
CA LYS A 136 -21.46 -2.51 -19.01
C LYS A 136 -20.35 -3.56 -18.86
N VAL A 137 -19.53 -3.77 -19.88
CA VAL A 137 -18.41 -4.71 -19.85
C VAL A 137 -17.37 -4.26 -18.81
N ILE A 138 -17.07 -2.95 -18.76
CA ILE A 138 -16.13 -2.39 -17.78
C ILE A 138 -16.66 -2.62 -16.34
N SER A 139 -17.94 -2.29 -16.08
CA SER A 139 -18.58 -2.54 -14.79
C SER A 139 -18.54 -4.02 -14.38
N GLN A 140 -18.82 -4.94 -15.31
CA GLN A 140 -18.71 -6.38 -15.08
C GLN A 140 -17.28 -6.83 -14.79
N THR A 141 -16.31 -6.29 -15.51
CA THR A 141 -14.88 -6.56 -15.25
C THR A 141 -14.49 -6.10 -13.84
N LEU A 142 -14.87 -4.87 -13.45
CA LEU A 142 -14.60 -4.35 -12.12
C LEU A 142 -15.27 -5.16 -11.01
N ALA A 143 -16.45 -5.75 -11.27
CA ALA A 143 -17.14 -6.60 -10.30
C ALA A 143 -16.35 -7.87 -9.91
N HIS A 144 -15.45 -8.32 -10.80
CA HIS A 144 -14.57 -9.47 -10.57
C HIS A 144 -13.11 -9.07 -10.40
N SER A 145 -12.83 -7.78 -10.27
CA SER A 145 -11.46 -7.26 -10.13
C SER A 145 -11.00 -7.22 -8.69
N PHE A 146 -9.68 -7.33 -8.50
CA PHE A 146 -9.00 -7.21 -7.22
C PHE A 146 -7.67 -6.47 -7.44
N VAL A 147 -7.64 -5.19 -7.13
CA VAL A 147 -6.45 -4.34 -7.24
C VAL A 147 -5.97 -4.01 -5.85
N SER A 148 -4.78 -4.50 -5.49
CA SER A 148 -4.29 -4.39 -4.12
C SER A 148 -2.87 -3.86 -4.05
N PRO A 149 -2.70 -2.54 -3.79
CA PRO A 149 -1.43 -2.02 -3.30
C PRO A 149 -1.21 -2.47 -1.86
N VAL A 150 -0.04 -3.05 -1.58
CA VAL A 150 0.30 -3.63 -0.27
C VAL A 150 1.44 -2.83 0.35
N LEU A 151 1.16 -2.15 1.46
CA LEU A 151 2.16 -1.34 2.15
C LEU A 151 3.14 -2.23 2.91
N THR A 152 4.44 -1.96 2.73
CA THR A 152 5.52 -2.69 3.42
C THR A 152 6.37 -1.75 4.26
N ALA A 153 6.93 -2.26 5.37
CA ALA A 153 7.81 -1.48 6.22
C ALA A 153 9.25 -1.42 5.70
N HIS A 154 9.66 -2.34 4.85
CA HIS A 154 11.07 -2.48 4.50
C HIS A 154 11.33 -2.21 3.01
N PRO A 155 12.41 -1.54 2.67
CA PRO A 155 13.29 -0.70 3.49
C PRO A 155 12.57 0.58 3.89
N THR A 156 12.69 0.98 5.16
CA THR A 156 11.91 2.10 5.70
C THR A 156 12.80 3.16 6.29
N GLU A 157 12.51 4.40 5.99
CA GLU A 157 12.81 5.54 6.84
C GLU A 157 11.50 5.98 7.49
N VAL A 158 11.28 5.59 8.75
CA VAL A 158 10.14 6.09 9.53
C VAL A 158 10.41 7.50 9.98
N GLN A 159 9.90 8.46 9.23
CA GLN A 159 10.00 9.87 9.57
C GLN A 159 9.22 10.20 10.84
N ARG A 160 9.63 11.24 11.55
CA ARG A 160 8.86 11.73 12.70
C ARG A 160 7.52 12.28 12.26
N GLN A 161 6.45 11.97 12.98
CA GLN A 161 5.12 12.51 12.68
C GLN A 161 5.10 14.05 12.68
N SER A 162 5.93 14.70 13.53
CA SER A 162 6.07 16.15 13.53
C SER A 162 6.74 16.71 12.27
N ILE A 163 7.65 15.96 11.63
CA ILE A 163 8.24 16.33 10.34
C ILE A 163 7.20 16.19 9.23
N LEU A 164 6.54 15.03 9.14
CA LEU A 164 5.46 14.80 8.17
C LEU A 164 4.34 15.82 8.27
N ALA A 165 3.97 16.20 9.50
CA ALA A 165 2.95 17.24 9.74
C ALA A 165 3.42 18.61 9.25
N ALA A 166 4.67 19.00 9.55
CA ALA A 166 5.24 20.27 9.11
C ALA A 166 5.38 20.33 7.57
N GLU A 167 5.78 19.24 6.92
CA GLU A 167 5.85 19.13 5.46
C GLU A 167 4.47 19.26 4.81
N ARG A 168 3.45 18.57 5.34
CA ARG A 168 2.04 18.72 4.90
C ARG A 168 1.54 20.15 5.06
N ASP A 169 1.85 20.80 6.19
CA ASP A 169 1.47 22.19 6.40
C ASP A 169 2.14 23.11 5.38
N ILE A 170 3.43 22.90 5.05
CA ILE A 170 4.14 23.69 4.02
C ILE A 170 3.49 23.46 2.65
N ALA A 171 3.16 22.22 2.29
CA ALA A 171 2.47 21.91 1.03
C ALA A 171 1.10 22.62 0.93
N ASN A 172 0.32 22.62 2.02
CA ASN A 172 -0.96 23.34 2.09
C ASN A 172 -0.77 24.86 1.97
N LEU A 173 0.27 25.40 2.61
CA LEU A 173 0.60 26.82 2.54
C LEU A 173 1.07 27.25 1.14
N LEU A 174 1.77 26.39 0.39
CA LEU A 174 2.10 26.64 -1.02
C LEU A 174 0.81 26.64 -1.89
N ASN A 175 -0.14 25.76 -1.61
CA ASN A 175 -1.45 25.78 -2.27
C ASN A 175 -2.19 27.10 -2.01
N GLU A 176 -2.33 27.47 -0.74
CA GLU A 176 -2.96 28.73 -0.34
C GLU A 176 -2.27 29.93 -1.00
N ARG A 177 -0.93 29.91 -1.12
CA ARG A 177 -0.17 30.95 -1.79
C ARG A 177 -0.55 31.10 -3.28
N ASP A 178 -0.81 29.98 -3.97
CA ASP A 178 -1.28 30.01 -5.35
C ASP A 178 -2.66 30.64 -5.46
N GLU A 179 -3.57 30.30 -4.54
CA GLU A 179 -4.91 30.87 -4.49
C GLU A 179 -4.89 32.38 -4.23
N ILE A 180 -4.01 32.84 -3.32
CA ILE A 180 -3.81 34.27 -3.04
C ILE A 180 -3.31 34.98 -4.31
N LYS A 181 -2.29 34.42 -4.99
CA LYS A 181 -1.76 34.98 -6.24
C LYS A 181 -2.84 35.02 -7.33
N ALA A 182 -3.64 33.97 -7.46
CA ALA A 182 -4.72 33.91 -8.47
C ALA A 182 -5.82 34.96 -8.20
N ARG A 183 -6.22 35.15 -6.93
CA ARG A 183 -7.18 36.20 -6.56
C ARG A 183 -6.62 37.61 -6.83
N GLY A 184 -5.36 37.86 -6.46
CA GLY A 184 -4.71 39.15 -6.74
C GLY A 184 -4.58 39.46 -8.24
N ALA A 185 -4.25 38.45 -9.05
CA ALA A 185 -4.19 38.61 -10.51
C ALA A 185 -5.55 38.91 -11.15
N ALA A 186 -6.65 38.40 -10.58
CA ALA A 186 -8.00 38.65 -11.06
C ALA A 186 -8.49 40.10 -10.78
N ILE A 187 -7.96 40.76 -9.74
CA ILE A 187 -8.36 42.11 -9.35
C ILE A 187 -7.82 43.17 -10.31
N ASN A 188 -6.70 42.92 -10.98
CA ASN A 188 -6.07 43.73 -12.04
C ASN A 188 -6.01 45.26 -11.78
N THR A 189 -5.84 45.69 -10.52
CA THR A 189 -5.70 47.10 -10.14
C THR A 189 -4.45 47.31 -9.33
N SER A 190 -3.76 48.44 -9.56
CA SER A 190 -2.61 48.88 -8.78
C SER A 190 -2.94 49.22 -7.29
N LYS A 191 -4.20 49.14 -6.92
CA LYS A 191 -4.69 49.49 -5.58
C LYS A 191 -4.94 48.26 -4.67
N ASP A 192 -4.59 47.05 -5.09
CA ASP A 192 -4.71 45.87 -4.24
C ASP A 192 -3.71 45.90 -3.09
N ALA A 193 -4.15 46.38 -1.94
CA ALA A 193 -3.34 46.41 -0.72
C ALA A 193 -3.46 45.12 0.13
N LEU A 194 -4.37 44.20 -0.23
CA LEU A 194 -4.64 43.01 0.56
C LEU A 194 -3.73 41.86 0.16
N THR A 195 -3.56 41.57 -1.11
CA THR A 195 -2.71 40.47 -1.60
C THR A 195 -1.27 40.51 -1.07
N PRO A 196 -0.57 41.66 -0.99
CA PRO A 196 0.77 41.71 -0.40
C PRO A 196 0.76 41.34 1.11
N LYS A 197 -0.27 41.73 1.85
CA LYS A 197 -0.42 41.39 3.28
C LYS A 197 -0.71 39.89 3.48
N GLU A 198 -1.58 39.31 2.67
CA GLU A 198 -1.88 37.88 2.69
C GLU A 198 -0.65 37.06 2.33
N LEU A 199 0.12 37.44 1.30
CA LEU A 199 1.38 36.79 0.92
C LEU A 199 2.43 36.86 2.02
N ALA A 200 2.55 37.99 2.71
CA ALA A 200 3.46 38.16 3.83
C ALA A 200 3.07 37.29 5.03
N ALA A 201 1.78 37.22 5.36
CA ALA A 201 1.27 36.36 6.42
C ALA A 201 1.47 34.85 6.09
N ASN A 202 1.23 34.46 4.83
CA ASN A 202 1.48 33.12 4.34
C ASN A 202 2.98 32.77 4.45
N GLU A 203 3.88 33.65 4.02
CA GLU A 203 5.33 33.46 4.13
C GLU A 203 5.79 33.32 5.58
N GLN A 204 5.22 34.11 6.50
CA GLN A 204 5.51 33.99 7.93
C GLN A 204 5.14 32.62 8.49
N ARG A 205 3.99 32.05 8.07
CA ARG A 205 3.60 30.68 8.45
C ARG A 205 4.52 29.61 7.87
N ILE A 206 4.95 29.76 6.62
CA ILE A 206 5.95 28.85 6.01
C ILE A 206 7.28 28.94 6.78
N ARG A 207 7.73 30.16 7.12
CA ARG A 207 8.96 30.37 7.91
C ARG A 207 8.87 29.67 9.27
N ALA A 208 7.74 29.74 9.93
CA ALA A 208 7.54 29.04 11.22
C ALA A 208 7.68 27.52 11.08
N ARG A 209 7.14 26.91 10.01
CA ARG A 209 7.27 25.47 9.74
C ARG A 209 8.69 25.07 9.34
N VAL A 210 9.38 25.87 8.53
CA VAL A 210 10.80 25.63 8.17
C VAL A 210 11.69 25.73 9.41
N MET A 211 11.44 26.70 10.30
CA MET A 211 12.15 26.81 11.59
C MET A 211 11.88 25.58 12.49
N GLN A 212 10.64 25.12 12.56
CA GLN A 212 10.28 23.88 13.26
C GLN A 212 11.04 22.68 12.71
N LEU A 213 11.11 22.51 11.37
CA LEU A 213 11.90 21.47 10.73
C LEU A 213 13.36 21.59 11.12
N TRP A 214 13.97 22.77 11.00
CA TRP A 214 15.39 22.99 11.31
C TRP A 214 15.72 22.62 12.75
N GLN A 215 14.84 22.90 13.71
CA GLN A 215 15.02 22.59 15.13
C GLN A 215 14.58 21.15 15.49
N THR A 216 14.01 20.40 14.53
CA THR A 216 13.62 19.01 14.75
C THR A 216 14.75 18.08 14.30
N ARG A 217 15.09 17.09 15.13
CA ARG A 217 16.10 16.10 14.77
C ARG A 217 15.54 15.10 13.76
N LEU A 218 16.22 14.90 12.64
CA LEU A 218 15.86 13.91 11.61
C LEU A 218 16.02 12.48 12.16
N LEU A 219 17.22 12.12 12.59
CA LEU A 219 17.50 10.78 13.12
C LEU A 219 17.08 10.65 14.57
N ARG A 220 16.57 9.47 14.95
CA ARG A 220 16.21 9.13 16.32
C ARG A 220 17.40 8.50 17.04
N PHE A 221 17.54 8.72 18.35
CA PHE A 221 18.51 8.00 19.18
C PHE A 221 18.04 6.59 19.51
N SER A 222 16.75 6.42 19.76
CA SER A 222 16.16 5.12 20.05
C SER A 222 15.90 4.36 18.77
N LYS A 223 16.13 3.07 18.81
CA LYS A 223 15.71 2.17 17.75
C LYS A 223 14.20 2.22 17.59
N LEU A 224 13.73 2.21 16.34
CA LEU A 224 12.33 2.17 16.03
C LEU A 224 11.72 0.82 16.41
N THR A 225 10.48 0.87 16.84
CA THR A 225 9.68 -0.32 17.14
C THR A 225 8.71 -0.62 15.99
N VAL A 226 8.17 -1.84 15.94
CA VAL A 226 7.10 -2.19 15.00
C VAL A 226 5.85 -1.32 15.23
N ALA A 227 5.58 -0.90 16.47
CA ALA A 227 4.49 0.03 16.78
C ALA A 227 4.68 1.40 16.10
N ASP A 228 5.91 1.93 16.06
CA ASP A 228 6.21 3.18 15.32
C ASP A 228 5.95 3.03 13.82
N GLU A 229 6.26 1.88 13.24
CA GLU A 229 5.99 1.58 11.83
C GLU A 229 4.49 1.47 11.54
N ILE A 230 3.74 0.82 12.44
CA ILE A 230 2.27 0.75 12.38
C ILE A 230 1.67 2.16 12.35
N GLU A 231 2.02 3.01 13.31
CA GLU A 231 1.49 4.38 13.38
C GLU A 231 1.88 5.22 12.16
N ASN A 232 3.12 5.05 11.66
CA ASN A 232 3.53 5.73 10.43
C ASN A 232 2.67 5.33 9.23
N SER A 233 2.40 4.04 9.05
CA SER A 233 1.56 3.56 7.95
C SER A 233 0.12 4.05 8.07
N LEU A 234 -0.46 4.03 9.28
CA LEU A 234 -1.82 4.48 9.54
C LEU A 234 -2.03 5.95 9.21
N SER A 235 -0.99 6.78 9.34
CA SER A 235 -1.07 8.20 8.97
C SER A 235 -1.43 8.44 7.50
N TYR A 236 -1.07 7.53 6.59
CA TYR A 236 -1.45 7.60 5.17
C TYR A 236 -2.92 7.21 4.94
N TYR A 237 -3.46 6.31 5.76
CA TYR A 237 -4.91 6.00 5.72
C TYR A 237 -5.73 7.22 6.14
N GLU A 238 -5.37 7.86 7.24
CA GLU A 238 -6.06 9.05 7.77
C GLU A 238 -5.97 10.25 6.83
N SER A 239 -4.78 10.50 6.26
CA SER A 239 -4.55 11.68 5.41
C SER A 239 -5.05 11.48 3.99
N THR A 240 -4.97 10.27 3.43
CA THR A 240 -5.13 10.03 1.99
C THR A 240 -6.18 8.97 1.68
N PHE A 241 -5.96 7.70 2.07
CA PHE A 241 -6.75 6.60 1.51
C PHE A 241 -8.24 6.66 1.86
N LEU A 242 -8.59 6.94 3.12
CA LEU A 242 -9.99 7.01 3.57
C LEU A 242 -10.80 8.10 2.83
N ARG A 243 -10.13 9.13 2.34
CA ARG A 243 -10.76 10.27 1.66
C ARG A 243 -10.71 10.17 0.13
N GLU A 244 -9.61 9.67 -0.42
CA GLU A 244 -9.38 9.71 -1.86
C GLU A 244 -9.91 8.47 -2.59
N ILE A 245 -9.91 7.29 -1.96
CA ILE A 245 -10.48 6.08 -2.58
C ILE A 245 -11.98 6.24 -2.89
N PRO A 246 -12.84 6.74 -1.99
CA PRO A 246 -14.24 7.00 -2.34
C PRO A 246 -14.45 7.93 -3.55
N LYS A 247 -13.54 8.90 -3.75
CA LYS A 247 -13.60 9.81 -4.91
C LYS A 247 -13.28 9.10 -6.23
N ILE A 248 -12.38 8.10 -6.20
CA ILE A 248 -12.07 7.26 -7.37
C ILE A 248 -13.32 6.49 -7.80
N TYR A 249 -14.06 5.93 -6.86
CA TYR A 249 -15.32 5.23 -7.15
C TYR A 249 -16.38 6.18 -7.71
N ALA A 250 -16.55 7.36 -7.13
CA ALA A 250 -17.48 8.36 -7.65
C ALA A 250 -17.14 8.75 -9.09
N ALA A 251 -15.86 9.00 -9.39
CA ALA A 251 -15.43 9.33 -10.75
C ALA A 251 -15.66 8.18 -11.75
N LEU A 252 -15.49 6.93 -11.32
CA LEU A 252 -15.77 5.76 -12.16
C LEU A 252 -17.29 5.61 -12.42
N GLU A 253 -18.13 5.77 -11.41
CA GLU A 253 -19.60 5.69 -11.53
C GLU A 253 -20.13 6.76 -12.49
N ASP A 254 -19.67 7.99 -12.34
CA ASP A 254 -20.03 9.10 -13.24
C ASP A 254 -19.61 8.79 -14.69
N ALA A 255 -18.40 8.31 -14.89
CA ALA A 255 -17.86 7.99 -16.22
C ALA A 255 -18.52 6.77 -16.88
N LEU A 256 -19.05 5.83 -16.08
CA LEU A 256 -19.76 4.64 -16.57
C LEU A 256 -21.29 4.83 -16.69
N GLY A 257 -21.81 6.03 -16.45
CA GLY A 257 -23.21 6.37 -16.69
C GLY A 257 -24.19 5.54 -15.87
N ASN A 258 -24.02 5.54 -14.54
CA ASN A 258 -24.87 4.84 -13.56
C ASN A 258 -24.77 3.31 -13.55
N HIS A 259 -23.79 2.72 -14.24
CA HIS A 259 -23.47 1.30 -14.01
C HIS A 259 -22.78 1.14 -12.64
N PRO A 260 -23.23 0.17 -11.82
CA PRO A 260 -22.67 -0.02 -10.49
C PRO A 260 -21.19 -0.41 -10.55
N VAL A 261 -20.39 0.16 -9.66
CA VAL A 261 -18.98 -0.18 -9.48
C VAL A 261 -18.82 -0.94 -8.17
N ALA A 262 -18.51 -2.23 -8.25
CA ALA A 262 -18.24 -3.04 -7.07
C ALA A 262 -16.93 -2.61 -6.37
N PRO A 263 -16.76 -2.85 -5.06
CA PRO A 263 -15.50 -2.54 -4.36
C PRO A 263 -14.40 -3.51 -4.80
N PHE A 264 -13.55 -3.07 -5.72
CA PHE A 264 -12.44 -3.85 -6.29
C PHE A 264 -11.06 -3.45 -5.76
N LEU A 265 -10.92 -2.24 -5.21
CA LEU A 265 -9.66 -1.73 -4.66
C LEU A 265 -9.54 -2.16 -3.19
N ARG A 266 -8.52 -2.94 -2.88
CA ARG A 266 -8.29 -3.53 -1.56
C ARG A 266 -6.89 -3.18 -1.06
N MET A 267 -6.81 -2.46 0.04
CA MET A 267 -5.51 -2.14 0.64
C MET A 267 -4.93 -3.34 1.35
N GLY A 268 -3.66 -3.66 1.08
CA GLY A 268 -2.91 -4.67 1.80
C GLY A 268 -1.88 -4.06 2.75
N GLN A 269 -1.44 -4.83 3.75
CA GLN A 269 -0.51 -4.38 4.79
C GLN A 269 0.39 -5.54 5.22
N TRP A 270 1.71 -5.31 5.24
CA TRP A 270 2.68 -6.25 5.81
C TRP A 270 3.11 -5.87 7.23
N ILE A 271 2.94 -4.59 7.59
CA ILE A 271 3.42 -4.05 8.86
C ILE A 271 2.62 -4.67 10.01
N GLY A 272 3.30 -5.40 10.87
CA GLY A 272 2.71 -6.18 11.96
C GLY A 272 2.41 -7.65 11.63
N GLY A 273 2.50 -8.08 10.34
CA GLY A 273 2.27 -9.46 9.90
C GLY A 273 3.50 -10.16 9.32
N ASP A 274 4.48 -9.39 8.82
CA ASP A 274 5.70 -9.91 8.21
C ASP A 274 6.76 -10.26 9.27
N ARG A 275 7.00 -11.56 9.47
CA ARG A 275 7.98 -12.09 10.42
C ARG A 275 9.29 -12.49 9.76
N ASP A 276 9.33 -12.63 8.44
CA ASP A 276 10.53 -13.08 7.74
C ASP A 276 11.71 -12.12 7.99
N GLY A 277 12.71 -12.59 8.73
CA GLY A 277 13.87 -11.80 9.16
C GLY A 277 13.56 -10.65 10.14
N ASN A 278 12.38 -10.61 10.78
CA ASN A 278 12.04 -9.63 11.81
C ASN A 278 11.55 -10.28 13.12
N PRO A 279 12.43 -10.54 14.07
CA PRO A 279 12.08 -11.18 15.34
C PRO A 279 11.20 -10.32 16.25
N ASN A 280 10.99 -9.03 15.91
CA ASN A 280 10.16 -8.11 16.67
C ASN A 280 8.66 -8.21 16.31
N VAL A 281 8.31 -8.98 15.27
CA VAL A 281 6.91 -9.25 14.89
C VAL A 281 6.48 -10.58 15.52
N ASN A 282 5.46 -10.53 16.36
CA ASN A 282 4.89 -11.67 17.09
C ASN A 282 3.36 -11.53 17.20
N ALA A 283 2.72 -12.46 17.88
CA ALA A 283 1.27 -12.48 18.08
C ALA A 283 0.73 -11.18 18.72
N HIS A 284 1.48 -10.59 19.67
CA HIS A 284 1.10 -9.34 20.30
C HIS A 284 1.17 -8.15 19.33
N THR A 285 2.24 -8.05 18.54
CA THR A 285 2.37 -6.99 17.52
C THR A 285 1.33 -7.13 16.42
N LEU A 286 0.98 -8.33 15.99
CA LEU A 286 -0.10 -8.59 15.05
C LEU A 286 -1.46 -8.13 15.61
N SER A 287 -1.79 -8.53 16.84
CA SER A 287 -3.02 -8.09 17.51
C SER A 287 -3.07 -6.56 17.68
N HIS A 288 -1.95 -5.94 18.03
CA HIS A 288 -1.84 -4.49 18.14
C HIS A 288 -2.10 -3.79 16.79
N ALA A 289 -1.47 -4.26 15.72
CA ALA A 289 -1.66 -3.71 14.37
C ALA A 289 -3.14 -3.73 13.95
N LEU A 290 -3.83 -4.87 14.14
CA LEU A 290 -5.24 -5.02 13.79
C LEU A 290 -6.17 -4.12 14.63
N LYS A 291 -5.91 -4.01 15.94
CA LYS A 291 -6.66 -3.11 16.81
C LYS A 291 -6.49 -1.65 16.40
N ARG A 292 -5.25 -1.22 16.09
CA ARG A 292 -4.97 0.15 15.66
C ARG A 292 -5.62 0.46 14.29
N GLN A 293 -5.58 -0.47 13.36
CA GLN A 293 -6.27 -0.35 12.07
C GLN A 293 -7.78 -0.17 12.25
N ALA A 294 -8.41 -1.03 13.06
CA ALA A 294 -9.84 -0.93 13.36
C ALA A 294 -10.18 0.41 14.06
N GLU A 295 -9.32 0.87 14.94
CA GLU A 295 -9.51 2.16 15.61
C GLU A 295 -9.52 3.33 14.63
N VAL A 296 -8.60 3.36 13.66
CA VAL A 296 -8.54 4.39 12.63
C VAL A 296 -9.81 4.38 11.77
N ALA A 297 -10.26 3.21 11.31
CA ALA A 297 -11.48 3.08 10.52
C ALA A 297 -12.72 3.57 11.31
N LEU A 298 -12.91 3.06 12.52
CA LEU A 298 -14.08 3.38 13.35
C LEU A 298 -14.11 4.86 13.80
N ARG A 299 -12.95 5.47 14.08
CA ARG A 299 -12.87 6.91 14.39
C ARG A 299 -13.22 7.78 13.19
N HIS A 300 -12.82 7.37 12.00
CA HIS A 300 -13.25 8.03 10.76
C HIS A 300 -14.77 7.94 10.60
N TYR A 301 -15.36 6.77 10.74
CA TYR A 301 -16.81 6.58 10.63
C TYR A 301 -17.59 7.36 11.69
N LEU A 302 -17.14 7.36 12.94
CA LEU A 302 -17.73 8.17 14.01
C LEU A 302 -17.73 9.66 13.66
N THR A 303 -16.64 10.14 13.08
CA THR A 303 -16.51 11.54 12.67
C THR A 303 -17.50 11.88 11.55
N GLU A 304 -17.58 11.05 10.51
CA GLU A 304 -18.48 11.27 9.38
C GLU A 304 -19.97 11.15 9.78
N VAL A 305 -20.32 10.17 10.61
CA VAL A 305 -21.69 10.01 11.15
C VAL A 305 -22.09 11.21 12.00
N HIS A 306 -21.16 11.75 12.80
CA HIS A 306 -21.43 12.96 13.56
C HIS A 306 -21.75 14.17 12.67
N TYR A 307 -20.96 14.38 11.60
CA TYR A 307 -21.23 15.46 10.65
C TYR A 307 -22.55 15.25 9.90
N LEU A 308 -22.86 14.01 9.45
CA LEU A 308 -24.16 13.68 8.88
C LEU A 308 -25.31 14.03 9.85
N GLY A 309 -25.15 13.76 11.15
CA GLY A 309 -26.13 14.11 12.16
C GLY A 309 -26.34 15.63 12.32
N SER A 310 -25.35 16.46 11.99
CA SER A 310 -25.48 17.90 11.97
C SER A 310 -26.10 18.44 10.68
N GLU A 311 -25.93 17.74 9.57
CA GLU A 311 -26.43 18.11 8.23
C GLU A 311 -27.88 17.67 8.00
N LEU A 312 -28.28 16.50 8.52
CA LEU A 312 -29.57 15.85 8.24
C LEU A 312 -30.62 16.09 9.35
N SER A 313 -30.91 17.35 9.68
CA SER A 313 -31.97 17.73 10.61
C SER A 313 -33.31 17.93 9.87
N LEU A 314 -33.70 16.96 9.02
CA LEU A 314 -34.93 17.02 8.21
C LEU A 314 -36.13 16.60 9.06
N SER A 315 -37.21 17.43 9.01
CA SER A 315 -38.40 17.27 9.84
C SER A 315 -39.43 16.34 9.19
N ALA A 316 -40.01 15.45 9.98
CA ALA A 316 -41.13 14.60 9.60
C ALA A 316 -42.42 15.40 9.31
N MET A 317 -42.48 16.68 9.68
CA MET A 317 -43.57 17.56 9.34
C MET A 317 -43.50 18.07 7.89
N LEU A 318 -42.31 18.01 7.27
CA LEU A 318 -42.08 18.57 5.92
C LEU A 318 -41.85 17.47 4.87
N VAL A 319 -41.40 16.29 5.30
CA VAL A 319 -41.02 15.20 4.40
C VAL A 319 -41.60 13.87 4.90
N ASN A 320 -42.10 13.05 3.97
CA ASN A 320 -42.56 11.69 4.27
C ASN A 320 -41.38 10.72 4.28
N PHE A 321 -41.28 9.93 5.35
CA PHE A 321 -40.23 8.95 5.53
C PHE A 321 -40.73 7.52 5.26
N PRO A 322 -39.97 6.69 4.52
CA PRO A 322 -40.32 5.28 4.35
C PRO A 322 -40.35 4.54 5.71
N PRO A 323 -41.15 3.46 5.83
CA PRO A 323 -41.24 2.69 7.09
C PRO A 323 -39.89 2.17 7.62
N ALA A 324 -38.98 1.79 6.71
CA ALA A 324 -37.62 1.33 7.09
C ALA A 324 -36.80 2.43 7.78
N MET A 325 -36.94 3.69 7.33
CA MET A 325 -36.25 4.83 7.95
C MET A 325 -36.86 5.16 9.32
N GLN A 326 -38.20 5.07 9.41
CA GLN A 326 -38.91 5.27 10.68
C GLN A 326 -38.46 4.21 11.71
N ALA A 327 -38.43 2.94 11.32
CA ALA A 327 -37.97 1.84 12.18
C ALA A 327 -36.51 2.02 12.61
N LEU A 328 -35.65 2.55 11.73
CA LEU A 328 -34.24 2.85 12.09
C LEU A 328 -34.17 3.97 13.13
N ALA A 329 -34.97 5.01 12.99
CA ALA A 329 -35.04 6.12 13.96
C ALA A 329 -35.60 5.65 15.32
N GLU A 330 -36.59 4.77 15.32
CA GLU A 330 -37.21 4.21 16.55
C GLU A 330 -36.29 3.29 17.33
N ARG A 331 -35.33 2.64 16.68
CA ARG A 331 -34.28 1.86 17.35
C ARG A 331 -33.27 2.72 18.13
N SER A 332 -33.25 4.03 17.86
CA SER A 332 -32.34 4.94 18.55
C SER A 332 -32.78 5.18 19.99
N PRO A 333 -31.91 5.15 20.99
CA PRO A 333 -32.22 5.50 22.37
C PRO A 333 -32.30 7.01 22.59
N ASP A 334 -32.24 7.81 21.55
CA ASP A 334 -32.34 9.28 21.65
C ASP A 334 -33.77 9.69 21.99
N THR A 335 -33.96 10.18 23.21
CA THR A 335 -35.23 10.66 23.75
C THR A 335 -35.31 12.19 23.80
N ASN A 336 -34.38 12.90 23.15
CA ASN A 336 -34.39 14.36 23.17
C ASN A 336 -35.61 14.94 22.45
N ALA A 337 -36.42 15.69 23.19
CA ALA A 337 -37.68 16.26 22.68
C ALA A 337 -37.50 17.16 21.44
N HIS A 338 -36.34 17.84 21.32
CA HIS A 338 -36.03 18.68 20.15
C HIS A 338 -35.71 17.89 18.88
N ARG A 339 -35.58 16.58 18.96
CA ARG A 339 -35.25 15.71 17.82
C ARG A 339 -36.34 14.69 17.51
N MET A 340 -37.49 14.79 18.17
CA MET A 340 -38.55 13.80 18.01
C MET A 340 -39.15 13.78 16.58
N ASP A 341 -39.12 14.91 15.88
CA ASP A 341 -39.57 15.05 14.50
C ASP A 341 -38.42 14.99 13.48
N GLU A 342 -37.15 14.66 13.91
CA GLU A 342 -35.97 14.55 13.08
C GLU A 342 -35.50 13.08 12.94
N PRO A 343 -36.15 12.22 12.13
CA PRO A 343 -35.84 10.79 12.08
C PRO A 343 -34.40 10.47 11.69
N TYR A 344 -33.80 11.20 10.74
CA TYR A 344 -32.41 10.99 10.35
C TYR A 344 -31.44 11.26 11.49
N ARG A 345 -31.62 12.34 12.18
CA ARG A 345 -30.76 12.75 13.28
C ARG A 345 -30.86 11.80 14.45
N ARG A 346 -32.08 11.32 14.77
CA ARG A 346 -32.28 10.25 15.76
C ARG A 346 -31.59 8.96 15.35
N ALA A 347 -31.78 8.51 14.12
CA ALA A 347 -31.10 7.30 13.60
C ALA A 347 -29.58 7.43 13.67
N LEU A 348 -29.03 8.56 13.22
CA LEU A 348 -27.59 8.81 13.24
C LEU A 348 -27.02 8.90 14.69
N THR A 349 -27.80 9.37 15.65
CA THR A 349 -27.45 9.32 17.09
C THR A 349 -27.33 7.86 17.55
N GLY A 350 -28.26 7.01 17.16
CA GLY A 350 -28.22 5.56 17.48
C GLY A 350 -27.07 4.85 16.78
N ILE A 351 -26.83 5.15 15.50
CA ILE A 351 -25.69 4.63 14.74
C ILE A 351 -24.36 5.04 15.39
N TYR A 352 -24.21 6.30 15.78
CA TYR A 352 -23.02 6.78 16.50
C TYR A 352 -22.78 6.02 17.80
N ALA A 353 -23.84 5.80 18.59
CA ALA A 353 -23.74 5.07 19.85
C ALA A 353 -23.33 3.59 19.62
N ARG A 354 -23.87 2.95 18.59
CA ARG A 354 -23.48 1.58 18.22
C ARG A 354 -22.02 1.51 17.74
N LEU A 355 -21.57 2.46 16.92
CA LEU A 355 -20.16 2.54 16.50
C LEU A 355 -19.23 2.79 17.67
N ALA A 356 -19.61 3.64 18.64
CA ALA A 356 -18.83 3.87 19.86
C ALA A 356 -18.70 2.59 20.69
N ALA A 357 -19.77 1.81 20.81
CA ALA A 357 -19.75 0.50 21.46
C ALA A 357 -18.88 -0.52 20.69
N THR A 358 -18.91 -0.50 19.35
CA THR A 358 -18.07 -1.33 18.48
C THR A 358 -16.59 -0.98 18.65
N LEU A 359 -16.25 0.32 18.67
CA LEU A 359 -14.89 0.79 18.95
C LEU A 359 -14.39 0.28 20.30
N LYS A 360 -15.22 0.41 21.35
CA LYS A 360 -14.87 -0.07 22.70
C LYS A 360 -14.64 -1.59 22.72
N LEU A 361 -15.52 -2.33 22.08
CA LEU A 361 -15.44 -3.81 22.01
C LEU A 361 -14.18 -4.29 21.29
N LEU A 362 -13.91 -3.75 20.10
CA LEU A 362 -12.84 -4.25 19.25
C LEU A 362 -11.46 -3.75 19.65
N THR A 363 -11.36 -2.52 20.19
CA THR A 363 -10.06 -1.87 20.41
C THR A 363 -9.80 -1.49 21.87
N GLY A 364 -10.84 -1.46 22.70
CA GLY A 364 -10.79 -0.92 24.07
C GLY A 364 -10.83 0.61 24.12
N GLY A 365 -10.82 1.30 22.97
CA GLY A 365 -10.82 2.76 22.87
C GLY A 365 -12.18 3.39 23.13
N ASP A 366 -12.19 4.66 23.52
CA ASP A 366 -13.41 5.43 23.71
C ASP A 366 -13.64 6.40 22.54
N ALA A 367 -14.91 6.64 22.19
CA ALA A 367 -15.28 7.64 21.20
C ALA A 367 -14.94 9.05 21.70
N ALA A 368 -14.49 9.94 20.80
CA ALA A 368 -14.10 11.30 21.16
C ALA A 368 -15.26 12.16 21.71
N ARG A 369 -16.49 11.79 21.37
CA ARG A 369 -17.70 12.49 21.83
C ARG A 369 -18.59 11.54 22.62
N HIS A 370 -19.33 12.10 23.56
CA HIS A 370 -20.26 11.31 24.36
C HIS A 370 -21.30 10.61 23.48
N ALA A 371 -21.49 9.32 23.70
CA ALA A 371 -22.49 8.49 23.03
C ALA A 371 -23.69 8.28 23.97
N VAL A 372 -24.87 8.23 23.39
CA VAL A 372 -26.09 7.87 24.15
C VAL A 372 -26.00 6.39 24.51
N THR A 373 -26.19 6.05 25.76
CA THR A 373 -26.15 4.69 26.31
C THR A 373 -27.53 4.19 26.74
N PRO A 374 -27.75 2.85 26.85
CA PRO A 374 -26.90 1.73 26.39
C PRO A 374 -27.06 1.43 24.91
N GLN A 375 -26.03 0.88 24.28
CA GLN A 375 -26.10 0.46 22.88
C GLN A 375 -25.40 -0.88 22.64
N ASN A 376 -25.96 -1.67 21.72
CA ASN A 376 -25.34 -2.88 21.23
C ASN A 376 -24.35 -2.56 20.11
N PRO A 377 -23.10 -3.09 20.15
CA PRO A 377 -22.16 -2.92 19.08
C PRO A 377 -22.68 -3.49 17.76
N TYR A 378 -22.15 -3.03 16.64
CA TYR A 378 -22.38 -3.69 15.35
C TYR A 378 -21.67 -5.04 15.34
N PRO A 379 -22.36 -6.12 14.89
CA PRO A 379 -21.73 -7.43 14.76
C PRO A 379 -20.65 -7.45 13.68
N ASP A 380 -20.85 -6.66 12.61
CA ASP A 380 -19.95 -6.55 11.46
C ASP A 380 -20.18 -5.22 10.72
N ALA A 381 -19.32 -4.95 9.73
CA ALA A 381 -19.42 -3.76 8.89
C ALA A 381 -20.64 -3.80 7.95
N ALA A 382 -21.16 -4.99 7.60
CA ALA A 382 -22.31 -5.13 6.73
C ALA A 382 -23.61 -4.64 7.41
N ALA A 383 -23.75 -4.88 8.71
CA ALA A 383 -24.87 -4.36 9.50
C ALA A 383 -24.84 -2.81 9.58
N PHE A 384 -23.66 -2.22 9.75
CA PHE A 384 -23.48 -0.76 9.71
C PHE A 384 -23.82 -0.22 8.32
N LEU A 385 -23.32 -0.86 7.25
CA LEU A 385 -23.58 -0.49 5.88
C LEU A 385 -25.09 -0.55 5.54
N ALA A 386 -25.81 -1.52 6.06
CA ALA A 386 -27.26 -1.65 5.88
C ALA A 386 -28.03 -0.44 6.47
N ASP A 387 -27.63 0.02 7.66
CA ASP A 387 -28.23 1.22 8.26
C ASP A 387 -27.93 2.49 7.42
N LEU A 388 -26.71 2.66 6.91
CA LEU A 388 -26.36 3.78 6.01
C LEU A 388 -27.15 3.74 4.69
N ARG A 389 -27.30 2.56 4.09
CA ARG A 389 -28.08 2.38 2.86
C ARG A 389 -29.56 2.67 3.07
N THR A 390 -30.10 2.36 4.25
CA THR A 390 -31.48 2.75 4.62
C THR A 390 -31.66 4.25 4.58
N ILE A 391 -30.71 5.01 5.14
CA ILE A 391 -30.71 6.48 5.09
C ILE A 391 -30.63 6.97 3.63
N ALA A 392 -29.69 6.42 2.84
CA ALA A 392 -29.52 6.81 1.44
C ALA A 392 -30.77 6.55 0.59
N THR A 393 -31.39 5.38 0.77
CA THR A 393 -32.64 5.02 0.07
C THR A 393 -33.78 5.95 0.45
N SER A 394 -33.89 6.30 1.73
CA SER A 394 -34.91 7.22 2.22
C SER A 394 -34.73 8.64 1.62
N LEU A 395 -33.51 9.18 1.61
CA LEU A 395 -33.21 10.48 1.03
C LEU A 395 -33.57 10.51 -0.47
N LYS A 396 -33.21 9.47 -1.22
CA LYS A 396 -33.56 9.34 -2.64
C LYS A 396 -35.08 9.28 -2.88
N SER A 397 -35.84 8.68 -1.97
CA SER A 397 -37.30 8.52 -2.14
C SER A 397 -38.07 9.84 -2.11
N HIS A 398 -37.49 10.92 -1.63
CA HIS A 398 -38.09 12.26 -1.60
C HIS A 398 -37.21 13.32 -2.29
N HIS A 399 -36.45 12.92 -3.33
CA HIS A 399 -35.67 13.77 -4.22
C HIS A 399 -34.54 14.57 -3.53
N ALA A 400 -33.89 13.96 -2.52
CA ALA A 400 -32.79 14.57 -1.81
C ALA A 400 -31.42 13.86 -2.14
N GLU A 401 -31.23 13.47 -3.40
CA GLU A 401 -30.02 12.81 -3.90
C GLU A 401 -28.76 13.63 -3.63
N ASP A 402 -28.85 14.95 -3.73
CA ASP A 402 -27.71 15.85 -3.49
C ASP A 402 -27.18 15.74 -2.06
N LEU A 403 -28.03 15.43 -1.07
CA LEU A 403 -27.60 15.18 0.30
C LEU A 403 -26.92 13.83 0.48
N VAL A 404 -27.17 12.87 -0.44
CA VAL A 404 -26.51 11.57 -0.42
C VAL A 404 -25.07 11.67 -0.95
N THR A 405 -24.87 12.43 -2.03
CA THR A 405 -23.62 12.42 -2.79
C THR A 405 -22.45 13.04 -2.05
N GLN A 406 -22.68 14.02 -1.18
CA GLN A 406 -21.61 14.84 -0.59
C GLN A 406 -20.84 14.16 0.54
N ARG A 407 -21.53 13.44 1.43
CA ARG A 407 -20.92 12.79 2.60
C ARG A 407 -21.35 11.35 2.78
N LEU A 408 -22.64 11.06 2.62
CA LEU A 408 -23.18 9.72 2.89
C LEU A 408 -22.64 8.68 1.90
N MET A 409 -22.60 8.98 0.60
CA MET A 409 -22.07 8.05 -0.41
C MET A 409 -20.56 7.81 -0.23
N PRO A 410 -19.72 8.84 -0.04
CA PRO A 410 -18.31 8.63 0.34
C PRO A 410 -18.13 7.75 1.59
N LEU A 411 -18.96 7.94 2.63
CA LEU A 411 -18.93 7.09 3.81
C LEU A 411 -19.32 5.64 3.50
N ILE A 412 -20.40 5.41 2.74
CA ILE A 412 -20.82 4.09 2.27
C ILE A 412 -19.66 3.41 1.53
N ARG A 413 -19.02 4.12 0.60
CA ARG A 413 -17.85 3.60 -0.15
C ARG A 413 -16.66 3.29 0.75
N ALA A 414 -16.38 4.14 1.74
CA ALA A 414 -15.32 3.87 2.72
C ALA A 414 -15.62 2.58 3.51
N VAL A 415 -16.85 2.37 3.97
CA VAL A 415 -17.23 1.15 4.70
C VAL A 415 -17.13 -0.10 3.80
N GLU A 416 -17.54 -0.01 2.54
CA GLU A 416 -17.44 -1.11 1.57
C GLU A 416 -15.99 -1.54 1.30
N VAL A 417 -15.06 -0.58 1.27
CA VAL A 417 -13.64 -0.84 0.99
C VAL A 417 -12.86 -1.25 2.23
N PHE A 418 -13.06 -0.53 3.33
CA PHE A 418 -12.22 -0.65 4.52
C PHE A 418 -12.83 -1.49 5.66
N GLY A 419 -14.14 -1.77 5.62
CA GLY A 419 -14.83 -2.52 6.67
C GLY A 419 -14.54 -1.96 8.06
N PHE A 420 -14.37 -2.86 9.06
CA PHE A 420 -13.81 -2.52 10.37
C PHE A 420 -12.31 -2.85 10.47
N HIS A 421 -11.74 -3.51 9.47
CA HIS A 421 -10.35 -3.97 9.46
C HIS A 421 -9.36 -2.99 8.84
N LEU A 422 -9.82 -1.98 8.10
CA LEU A 422 -9.06 -0.95 7.37
C LEU A 422 -8.22 -1.50 6.20
N ALA A 423 -7.36 -2.49 6.44
CA ALA A 423 -6.54 -3.14 5.44
C ALA A 423 -6.36 -4.62 5.76
N THR A 424 -6.17 -5.44 4.71
CA THR A 424 -5.85 -6.86 4.87
C THR A 424 -4.39 -7.00 5.28
N VAL A 425 -4.12 -7.58 6.44
CA VAL A 425 -2.77 -7.91 6.89
C VAL A 425 -2.35 -9.25 6.30
N ASP A 426 -1.23 -9.28 5.58
CA ASP A 426 -0.61 -10.52 5.13
C ASP A 426 0.32 -11.06 6.22
N LEU A 427 0.20 -12.34 6.51
CA LEU A 427 1.19 -13.06 7.32
C LEU A 427 2.30 -13.55 6.40
N ARG A 428 3.57 -13.46 6.86
CA ARG A 428 4.71 -13.98 6.13
C ARG A 428 5.73 -14.60 7.07
N GLN A 429 6.28 -15.77 6.67
CA GLN A 429 7.38 -16.43 7.34
C GLN A 429 8.15 -17.31 6.34
N SER A 430 9.38 -17.67 6.66
CA SER A 430 10.24 -18.55 5.86
C SER A 430 9.87 -20.04 6.03
N SER A 431 10.00 -20.82 4.97
CA SER A 431 9.65 -22.25 4.92
C SER A 431 10.40 -23.10 5.97
N ASP A 432 11.67 -22.80 6.23
CA ASP A 432 12.47 -23.50 7.24
C ASP A 432 11.88 -23.38 8.67
N GLN A 433 11.23 -22.26 8.96
CA GLN A 433 10.54 -22.05 10.25
C GLN A 433 9.31 -22.93 10.38
N HIS A 434 8.53 -23.09 9.30
CA HIS A 434 7.39 -24.01 9.28
C HIS A 434 7.83 -25.46 9.42
N GLN A 435 8.86 -25.86 8.67
CA GLN A 435 9.44 -27.21 8.76
C GLN A 435 9.89 -27.53 10.19
N ALA A 436 10.55 -26.59 10.89
CA ALA A 436 10.97 -26.78 12.28
C ALA A 436 9.80 -27.01 13.24
N VAL A 437 8.70 -26.22 13.08
CA VAL A 437 7.48 -26.39 13.89
C VAL A 437 6.81 -27.74 13.62
N VAL A 438 6.65 -28.09 12.35
CA VAL A 438 6.03 -29.37 11.94
C VAL A 438 6.87 -30.55 12.44
N ALA A 439 8.21 -30.47 12.34
CA ALA A 439 9.10 -31.51 12.85
C ALA A 439 8.92 -31.73 14.36
N GLU A 440 8.81 -30.68 15.17
CA GLU A 440 8.56 -30.80 16.61
C GLU A 440 7.17 -31.38 16.91
N LEU A 441 6.12 -30.95 16.20
CA LEU A 441 4.79 -31.52 16.35
C LEU A 441 4.76 -33.01 16.04
N LEU A 442 5.38 -33.45 14.96
CA LEU A 442 5.47 -34.84 14.54
C LEU A 442 6.29 -35.71 15.53
N ALA A 443 7.40 -35.18 16.00
CA ALA A 443 8.24 -35.87 17.00
C ALA A 443 7.50 -36.03 18.33
N THR A 444 6.80 -34.98 18.78
CA THR A 444 6.01 -35.01 20.03
C THR A 444 4.85 -35.97 19.92
N ALA A 445 4.16 -36.01 18.77
CA ALA A 445 3.10 -36.97 18.48
C ALA A 445 3.60 -38.41 18.21
N ARG A 446 4.93 -38.62 18.17
CA ARG A 446 5.60 -39.90 17.88
C ARG A 446 5.24 -40.50 16.50
N ILE A 447 5.00 -39.61 15.51
CA ILE A 447 4.71 -40.01 14.14
C ILE A 447 6.02 -40.12 13.37
N GLU A 448 6.85 -39.08 13.41
CA GLU A 448 8.15 -39.01 12.74
C GLU A 448 9.15 -38.20 13.61
N LYS A 449 10.31 -38.79 13.90
CA LYS A 449 11.32 -38.14 14.74
C LYS A 449 12.31 -37.28 13.97
N ASN A 450 12.53 -37.59 12.70
CA ASN A 450 13.56 -36.99 11.87
C ASN A 450 12.98 -36.36 10.59
N TYR A 451 11.82 -35.70 10.73
CA TYR A 451 11.07 -35.12 9.59
C TYR A 451 11.93 -34.25 8.68
N ALA A 452 12.77 -33.39 9.23
CA ALA A 452 13.63 -32.49 8.45
C ALA A 452 14.63 -33.24 7.54
N ALA A 453 15.02 -34.45 7.90
CA ALA A 453 15.96 -35.27 7.11
C ALA A 453 15.26 -36.12 6.02
N LEU A 454 13.93 -36.11 5.96
CA LEU A 454 13.18 -36.87 4.95
C LEU A 454 13.29 -36.23 3.57
N GLY A 455 13.33 -37.07 2.54
CA GLY A 455 13.14 -36.60 1.16
C GLY A 455 11.67 -36.17 0.90
N GLU A 456 11.51 -35.32 -0.10
CA GLU A 456 10.24 -34.67 -0.45
C GLU A 456 9.04 -35.62 -0.60
N ILE A 457 9.22 -36.79 -1.23
CA ILE A 457 8.16 -37.79 -1.41
C ILE A 457 7.61 -38.26 -0.05
N ASN A 458 8.50 -38.52 0.92
CA ASN A 458 8.10 -38.98 2.25
C ASN A 458 7.46 -37.87 3.07
N LYS A 459 7.96 -36.63 2.97
CA LYS A 459 7.33 -35.46 3.59
C LYS A 459 5.89 -35.31 3.10
N ARG A 460 5.69 -35.30 1.79
CA ARG A 460 4.35 -35.21 1.16
C ARG A 460 3.40 -36.32 1.63
N ALA A 461 3.90 -37.56 1.69
CA ALA A 461 3.09 -38.69 2.12
C ALA A 461 2.58 -38.53 3.57
N ILE A 462 3.47 -38.13 4.48
CA ILE A 462 3.10 -37.86 5.88
C ILE A 462 2.10 -36.71 5.97
N LEU A 463 2.39 -35.57 5.35
CA LEU A 463 1.54 -34.38 5.42
C LEU A 463 0.15 -34.64 4.84
N LEU A 464 0.06 -35.31 3.68
CA LEU A 464 -1.23 -35.69 3.10
C LEU A 464 -2.03 -36.64 4.00
N GLY A 465 -1.37 -37.66 4.57
CA GLY A 465 -2.02 -38.54 5.52
C GLY A 465 -2.63 -37.78 6.70
N LEU A 466 -1.92 -36.79 7.21
CA LEU A 466 -2.38 -35.92 8.31
C LEU A 466 -3.51 -34.96 7.89
N LEU A 467 -3.51 -34.45 6.66
CA LEU A 467 -4.59 -33.61 6.15
C LEU A 467 -5.85 -34.40 5.81
N HIS A 468 -5.75 -35.73 5.63
CA HIS A 468 -6.88 -36.65 5.56
C HIS A 468 -7.39 -37.13 6.96
N ASP A 469 -6.61 -36.95 8.02
CA ASP A 469 -7.02 -37.26 9.40
C ASP A 469 -7.71 -36.04 10.06
N ALA A 470 -8.83 -36.21 10.70
CA ALA A 470 -9.53 -35.12 11.39
C ALA A 470 -8.85 -34.67 12.69
N ARG A 471 -7.95 -35.48 13.24
CA ARG A 471 -7.32 -35.22 14.54
C ARG A 471 -6.18 -34.19 14.40
N PRO A 472 -6.08 -33.22 15.34
CA PRO A 472 -4.90 -32.36 15.43
C PRO A 472 -3.70 -33.15 15.97
N LEU A 473 -2.49 -32.69 15.64
CA LEU A 473 -1.22 -33.23 16.17
C LEU A 473 -0.90 -32.66 17.55
N ARG A 474 -1.35 -31.49 17.85
CA ARG A 474 -1.04 -30.78 19.08
C ARG A 474 -1.58 -31.53 20.29
N ILE A 475 -0.69 -31.92 21.19
CA ILE A 475 -1.05 -32.68 22.40
C ILE A 475 -1.26 -31.68 23.54
N PRO A 476 -2.47 -31.61 24.14
CA PRO A 476 -2.73 -30.77 25.29
C PRO A 476 -1.81 -31.13 26.47
N GLY A 477 -1.14 -30.12 27.04
CA GLY A 477 -0.23 -30.30 28.16
C GLY A 477 1.19 -30.77 27.80
N ALA A 478 1.50 -31.04 26.53
CA ALA A 478 2.88 -31.24 26.09
C ALA A 478 3.68 -29.94 26.13
N SER A 479 4.96 -30.04 26.43
CA SER A 479 5.89 -28.91 26.36
C SER A 479 6.45 -28.81 24.96
N TYR A 480 6.23 -27.66 24.32
CA TYR A 480 6.82 -27.29 23.03
C TYR A 480 7.89 -26.23 23.21
N SER A 481 8.82 -26.13 22.28
CA SER A 481 9.84 -25.08 22.27
C SER A 481 9.21 -23.68 22.22
N ALA A 482 9.93 -22.67 22.68
CA ALA A 482 9.47 -21.28 22.61
C ALA A 482 9.18 -20.84 21.16
N HIS A 483 9.96 -21.37 20.19
CA HIS A 483 9.77 -21.14 18.78
C HIS A 483 8.41 -21.68 18.29
N THR A 484 8.13 -22.95 18.51
CA THR A 484 6.88 -23.59 18.11
C THR A 484 5.66 -22.92 18.75
N GLN A 485 5.75 -22.56 20.05
CA GLN A 485 4.69 -21.81 20.72
C GLN A 485 4.46 -20.45 20.09
N ALA A 486 5.50 -19.70 19.76
CA ALA A 486 5.41 -18.39 19.15
C ALA A 486 4.80 -18.44 17.74
N GLU A 487 5.19 -19.42 16.91
CA GLU A 487 4.65 -19.62 15.57
C GLU A 487 3.18 -20.03 15.60
N LEU A 488 2.78 -20.98 16.44
CA LEU A 488 1.38 -21.37 16.61
C LEU A 488 0.51 -20.21 17.12
N ALA A 489 1.03 -19.37 18.03
CA ALA A 489 0.32 -18.21 18.55
C ALA A 489 -0.04 -17.18 17.45
N ILE A 490 0.72 -17.10 16.37
CA ILE A 490 0.37 -16.26 15.21
C ILE A 490 -0.88 -16.80 14.50
N PHE A 491 -0.95 -18.10 14.25
CA PHE A 491 -2.12 -18.73 13.63
C PHE A 491 -3.36 -18.62 14.54
N GLU A 492 -3.22 -18.80 15.85
CA GLU A 492 -4.28 -18.59 16.84
C GLU A 492 -4.77 -17.14 16.85
N THR A 493 -3.84 -16.18 16.76
CA THR A 493 -4.17 -14.75 16.66
C THR A 493 -4.91 -14.46 15.36
N ALA A 494 -4.50 -15.05 14.24
CA ALA A 494 -5.18 -14.91 12.96
C ALA A 494 -6.61 -15.46 13.02
N PHE A 495 -6.81 -16.63 13.62
CA PHE A 495 -8.14 -17.22 13.83
C PHE A 495 -9.04 -16.27 14.62
N THR A 496 -8.57 -15.79 15.77
CA THR A 496 -9.33 -14.88 16.65
C THR A 496 -9.61 -13.53 15.96
N ALA A 497 -8.62 -12.99 15.24
CA ALA A 497 -8.74 -11.72 14.54
C ALA A 497 -9.80 -11.77 13.42
N ARG A 498 -9.85 -12.86 12.66
CA ARG A 498 -10.87 -13.04 11.62
C ARG A 498 -12.28 -13.09 12.18
N GLN A 499 -12.46 -13.64 13.37
CA GLN A 499 -13.75 -13.62 14.07
C GLN A 499 -14.13 -12.22 14.57
N ALA A 500 -13.16 -11.45 15.07
CA ALA A 500 -13.40 -10.13 15.64
C ALA A 500 -13.56 -9.03 14.59
N PHE A 501 -12.68 -8.99 13.60
CA PHE A 501 -12.58 -7.90 12.60
C PHE A 501 -13.15 -8.27 11.22
N GLY A 502 -13.53 -9.52 11.02
CA GLY A 502 -14.02 -10.07 9.76
C GLY A 502 -12.95 -10.83 8.97
N ALA A 503 -13.41 -11.64 8.01
CA ALA A 503 -12.55 -12.51 7.20
C ALA A 503 -11.49 -11.74 6.40
N GLU A 504 -11.79 -10.52 5.99
CA GLU A 504 -10.89 -9.66 5.21
C GLU A 504 -9.72 -9.10 6.02
N ALA A 505 -9.74 -9.17 7.35
CA ALA A 505 -8.66 -8.67 8.19
C ALA A 505 -7.33 -9.41 7.95
N ILE A 506 -7.39 -10.72 7.73
CA ILE A 506 -6.24 -11.57 7.37
C ILE A 506 -6.73 -12.60 6.35
N ARG A 507 -6.16 -12.61 5.14
CA ARG A 507 -6.52 -13.52 4.06
C ARG A 507 -5.39 -14.40 3.57
N HIS A 508 -4.14 -13.94 3.69
CA HIS A 508 -3.00 -14.52 3.01
C HIS A 508 -1.93 -14.94 4.02
N TYR A 509 -1.34 -16.08 3.77
CA TYR A 509 -0.13 -16.53 4.43
C TYR A 509 0.96 -16.78 3.41
N ILE A 510 1.98 -15.91 3.37
CA ILE A 510 3.08 -15.93 2.41
C ILE A 510 4.20 -16.79 2.97
N ILE A 511 4.73 -17.68 2.14
CA ILE A 511 5.87 -18.54 2.46
C ILE A 511 7.07 -18.01 1.69
N SER A 512 8.03 -17.40 2.39
CA SER A 512 9.34 -17.05 1.81
C SER A 512 10.17 -18.32 1.58
N HIS A 513 10.99 -18.31 0.56
CA HIS A 513 11.80 -19.49 0.16
C HIS A 513 10.93 -20.74 -0.08
N THR A 514 9.91 -20.62 -0.91
CA THR A 514 9.14 -21.79 -1.35
C THR A 514 9.92 -22.55 -2.42
N GLU A 515 10.40 -23.72 -2.09
CA GLU A 515 11.22 -24.57 -2.96
C GLU A 515 10.50 -25.88 -3.35
N THR A 516 9.56 -26.32 -2.52
CA THR A 516 8.92 -27.64 -2.66
C THR A 516 7.43 -27.60 -2.34
N VAL A 517 6.73 -28.68 -2.71
CA VAL A 517 5.29 -28.83 -2.42
C VAL A 517 5.04 -29.02 -0.92
N SER A 518 5.96 -29.66 -0.20
CA SER A 518 5.81 -29.85 1.26
C SER A 518 5.71 -28.50 1.99
N ASP A 519 6.37 -27.43 1.52
CA ASP A 519 6.31 -26.10 2.15
C ASP A 519 4.86 -25.56 2.20
N LEU A 520 4.07 -25.81 1.13
CA LEU A 520 2.65 -25.44 1.09
C LEU A 520 1.80 -26.32 2.01
N LEU A 521 2.07 -27.64 2.03
CA LEU A 521 1.33 -28.58 2.87
C LEU A 521 1.60 -28.36 4.36
N GLU A 522 2.80 -27.98 4.75
CA GLU A 522 3.17 -27.63 6.13
C GLU A 522 2.30 -26.47 6.65
N VAL A 523 2.11 -25.43 5.87
CA VAL A 523 1.25 -24.30 6.26
C VAL A 523 -0.23 -24.69 6.31
N LEU A 524 -0.70 -25.57 5.42
CA LEU A 524 -2.06 -26.11 5.52
C LEU A 524 -2.24 -26.94 6.83
N LEU A 525 -1.24 -27.73 7.19
CA LEU A 525 -1.24 -28.48 8.45
C LEU A 525 -1.27 -27.54 9.67
N LEU A 526 -0.45 -26.48 9.68
CA LEU A 526 -0.45 -25.51 10.77
C LEU A 526 -1.78 -24.74 10.87
N GLN A 527 -2.44 -24.45 9.76
CA GLN A 527 -3.81 -23.90 9.79
C GLN A 527 -4.82 -24.87 10.40
N LYS A 528 -4.68 -26.16 10.12
CA LYS A 528 -5.53 -27.20 10.72
C LYS A 528 -5.37 -27.27 12.24
N GLU A 529 -4.14 -27.14 12.75
CA GLU A 529 -3.83 -27.22 14.19
C GLU A 529 -4.55 -26.16 15.04
N VAL A 530 -4.96 -25.05 14.43
CA VAL A 530 -5.64 -23.93 15.12
C VAL A 530 -7.09 -23.72 14.66
N GLY A 531 -7.61 -24.56 13.76
CA GLY A 531 -8.99 -24.47 13.27
C GLY A 531 -9.21 -23.49 12.12
N LEU A 532 -8.16 -22.93 11.52
CA LEU A 532 -8.23 -22.15 10.26
C LEU A 532 -8.47 -23.07 9.04
N MET A 533 -8.09 -24.35 9.12
CA MET A 533 -8.54 -25.37 8.21
C MET A 533 -9.50 -26.32 8.98
N ARG A 534 -10.68 -26.58 8.41
CA ARG A 534 -11.72 -27.40 8.99
C ARG A 534 -12.13 -28.50 8.02
N GLY A 535 -12.50 -29.68 8.53
CA GLY A 535 -12.75 -30.88 7.74
C GLY A 535 -11.46 -31.59 7.32
N THR A 536 -11.59 -32.59 6.45
CA THR A 536 -10.48 -33.37 5.88
C THR A 536 -10.49 -33.29 4.36
N LEU A 537 -9.38 -33.57 3.69
CA LEU A 537 -9.28 -33.41 2.23
C LEU A 537 -10.35 -34.24 1.46
N ASP A 538 -10.75 -35.38 1.99
CA ASP A 538 -11.80 -36.27 1.44
C ASP A 538 -13.21 -35.93 1.95
N ALA A 539 -13.36 -35.07 2.97
CA ALA A 539 -14.64 -34.76 3.62
C ALA A 539 -14.87 -33.25 3.75
N GLN A 540 -15.06 -32.56 2.62
CA GLN A 540 -15.47 -31.15 2.54
C GLN A 540 -14.58 -30.15 3.32
N ALA A 541 -13.27 -30.34 3.33
CA ALA A 541 -12.37 -29.39 3.95
C ALA A 541 -12.50 -27.99 3.34
N VAL A 542 -12.37 -26.98 4.19
CA VAL A 542 -12.22 -25.57 3.85
C VAL A 542 -11.06 -24.98 4.62
N VAL A 543 -10.37 -24.02 4.02
CA VAL A 543 -9.25 -23.30 4.62
C VAL A 543 -9.50 -21.79 4.57
N ASP A 544 -9.17 -21.09 5.65
CA ASP A 544 -9.49 -19.68 5.81
C ASP A 544 -8.43 -18.76 5.24
N LEU A 545 -7.16 -19.18 5.19
CA LEU A 545 -6.07 -18.36 4.64
C LEU A 545 -5.56 -18.99 3.34
N ILE A 546 -5.43 -18.17 2.33
CA ILE A 546 -4.76 -18.53 1.07
C ILE A 546 -3.28 -18.73 1.38
N VAL A 547 -2.75 -19.92 1.07
CA VAL A 547 -1.32 -20.20 1.16
C VAL A 547 -0.65 -19.66 -0.09
N VAL A 548 0.23 -18.68 0.09
CA VAL A 548 0.85 -17.93 -1.00
C VAL A 548 2.33 -18.31 -1.09
N PRO A 549 2.74 -19.13 -2.07
CA PRO A 549 4.16 -19.38 -2.30
C PRO A 549 4.84 -18.12 -2.84
N LEU A 550 6.05 -17.82 -2.33
CA LEU A 550 6.93 -16.79 -2.86
C LEU A 550 8.14 -17.47 -3.49
N PHE A 551 8.28 -17.32 -4.80
CA PHE A 551 9.40 -17.81 -5.59
C PHE A 551 10.44 -16.69 -5.72
N GLU A 552 11.62 -16.86 -5.12
CA GLU A 552 12.59 -15.77 -4.90
C GLU A 552 13.85 -15.89 -5.76
N THR A 553 14.41 -17.08 -5.92
CA THR A 553 15.63 -17.30 -6.72
C THR A 553 15.32 -17.55 -8.20
N ILE A 554 16.33 -17.51 -9.05
CA ILE A 554 16.19 -17.88 -10.47
C ILE A 554 15.69 -19.32 -10.61
N GLU A 555 16.18 -20.23 -9.75
CA GLU A 555 15.78 -21.64 -9.76
C GLU A 555 14.32 -21.81 -9.31
N ASP A 556 13.88 -21.12 -8.26
CA ASP A 556 12.50 -21.14 -7.79
C ASP A 556 11.55 -20.64 -8.88
N LEU A 557 11.89 -19.55 -9.57
CA LEU A 557 11.10 -19.04 -10.68
C LEU A 557 10.97 -20.06 -11.83
N ARG A 558 12.06 -20.78 -12.15
CA ARG A 558 12.04 -21.84 -13.17
C ARG A 558 11.18 -23.02 -12.77
N ASN A 559 11.12 -23.34 -11.49
CA ASN A 559 10.38 -24.48 -10.95
C ASN A 559 8.94 -24.11 -10.51
N SER A 560 8.56 -22.86 -10.46
CA SER A 560 7.29 -22.37 -9.90
C SER A 560 6.06 -23.09 -10.48
N ALA A 561 5.94 -23.18 -11.79
CA ALA A 561 4.83 -23.87 -12.47
C ALA A 561 4.83 -25.38 -12.21
N VAL A 562 6.01 -26.01 -12.08
CA VAL A 562 6.11 -27.45 -11.76
C VAL A 562 5.61 -27.71 -10.34
N ILE A 563 6.05 -26.92 -9.36
CA ILE A 563 5.62 -27.02 -7.94
C ILE A 563 4.10 -26.85 -7.83
N MET A 564 3.55 -25.82 -8.48
CA MET A 564 2.10 -25.58 -8.43
C MET A 564 1.30 -26.68 -9.12
N ARG A 565 1.76 -27.22 -10.23
CA ARG A 565 1.12 -28.35 -10.93
C ARG A 565 1.11 -29.60 -10.05
N GLU A 566 2.25 -29.92 -9.41
CA GLU A 566 2.35 -31.04 -8.49
C GLU A 566 1.47 -30.86 -7.26
N PHE A 567 1.41 -29.66 -6.70
CA PHE A 567 0.53 -29.34 -5.57
C PHE A 567 -0.95 -29.59 -5.91
N TYR A 568 -1.42 -29.07 -7.04
CA TYR A 568 -2.81 -29.24 -7.48
C TYR A 568 -3.14 -30.64 -7.97
N ALA A 569 -2.14 -31.44 -8.33
CA ALA A 569 -2.33 -32.85 -8.66
C ALA A 569 -2.53 -33.76 -7.43
N LEU A 570 -2.25 -33.25 -6.22
CA LEU A 570 -2.47 -34.00 -4.99
C LEU A 570 -3.95 -34.21 -4.70
N PRO A 571 -4.36 -35.40 -4.21
CA PRO A 571 -5.76 -35.73 -3.92
C PRO A 571 -6.40 -34.70 -2.96
N GLY A 572 -7.54 -34.14 -3.34
CA GLY A 572 -8.35 -33.24 -2.51
C GLY A 572 -7.92 -31.77 -2.48
N ILE A 573 -6.72 -31.41 -2.95
CA ILE A 573 -6.20 -30.04 -2.89
C ILE A 573 -7.00 -29.07 -3.80
N ALA A 574 -7.23 -29.42 -5.05
CA ALA A 574 -8.00 -28.56 -5.96
C ALA A 574 -9.43 -28.31 -5.42
N GLN A 575 -10.08 -29.36 -4.86
CA GLN A 575 -11.38 -29.26 -4.23
C GLN A 575 -11.36 -28.43 -2.94
N LEU A 576 -10.30 -28.51 -2.13
CA LEU A 576 -10.09 -27.66 -0.96
C LEU A 576 -10.09 -26.19 -1.35
N ILE A 577 -9.25 -25.82 -2.30
CA ILE A 577 -9.12 -24.42 -2.76
C ILE A 577 -10.42 -23.94 -3.42
N GLN A 578 -11.06 -24.77 -4.23
CA GLN A 578 -12.36 -24.44 -4.84
C GLN A 578 -13.43 -24.11 -3.77
N ARG A 579 -13.53 -24.91 -2.72
CA ARG A 579 -14.48 -24.66 -1.62
C ARG A 579 -14.11 -23.46 -0.75
N SER A 580 -12.84 -23.07 -0.73
CA SER A 580 -12.29 -22.00 0.10
C SER A 580 -12.29 -20.62 -0.58
N GLY A 581 -13.02 -20.47 -1.68
CA GLY A 581 -13.14 -19.21 -2.42
C GLY A 581 -12.59 -19.25 -3.84
N ALA A 582 -11.98 -20.38 -4.25
CA ALA A 582 -11.45 -20.60 -5.59
C ALA A 582 -10.41 -19.55 -6.04
N GLU A 583 -9.59 -19.06 -5.13
CA GLU A 583 -8.51 -18.08 -5.38
C GLU A 583 -7.15 -18.66 -5.00
N GLN A 584 -6.14 -18.37 -5.80
CA GLN A 584 -4.74 -18.66 -5.54
C GLN A 584 -3.87 -17.46 -5.83
N ASP A 585 -3.20 -16.96 -4.80
CA ASP A 585 -2.16 -15.95 -4.96
C ASP A 585 -0.79 -16.64 -5.11
N ILE A 586 0.03 -16.14 -6.02
CA ILE A 586 1.43 -16.53 -6.17
C ILE A 586 2.28 -15.29 -6.17
N MET A 587 3.25 -15.23 -5.27
CA MET A 587 4.14 -14.11 -5.15
C MET A 587 5.45 -14.36 -5.91
N LEU A 588 5.89 -13.36 -6.65
CA LEU A 588 7.13 -13.38 -7.42
C LEU A 588 8.14 -12.41 -6.81
N GLY A 589 9.36 -12.92 -6.52
CA GLY A 589 10.43 -12.17 -5.90
C GLY A 589 11.31 -11.48 -6.93
N TYR A 590 11.41 -10.15 -6.84
CA TYR A 590 12.23 -9.32 -7.74
C TYR A 590 13.62 -9.06 -7.16
N SER A 591 13.71 -8.77 -5.88
CA SER A 591 14.96 -8.37 -5.22
C SER A 591 15.97 -9.52 -5.17
N ASP A 592 15.51 -10.68 -4.75
CA ASP A 592 16.38 -11.83 -4.52
C ASP A 592 16.77 -12.51 -5.84
N SER A 593 15.88 -12.59 -6.81
CA SER A 593 16.22 -13.03 -8.17
C SER A 593 17.21 -12.09 -8.88
N ASN A 594 17.12 -10.77 -8.64
CA ASN A 594 18.11 -9.80 -9.14
C ASN A 594 19.49 -10.01 -8.51
N LYS A 595 19.56 -10.35 -7.23
CA LYS A 595 20.84 -10.67 -6.56
C LYS A 595 21.42 -12.00 -7.04
N ASP A 596 20.59 -12.98 -7.33
CA ASP A 596 20.99 -14.30 -7.79
C ASP A 596 21.52 -14.30 -9.22
N GLY A 597 20.78 -13.71 -10.18
CA GLY A 597 21.06 -13.82 -11.60
C GLY A 597 21.33 -12.51 -12.35
N GLY A 598 21.29 -11.36 -11.67
CA GLY A 598 21.34 -10.03 -12.31
C GLY A 598 20.00 -9.60 -12.90
N ILE A 599 19.89 -8.31 -13.23
CA ILE A 599 18.61 -7.68 -13.61
C ILE A 599 17.96 -8.25 -14.86
N PHE A 600 18.76 -8.55 -15.89
CA PHE A 600 18.21 -9.06 -17.15
C PHE A 600 17.66 -10.46 -16.97
N THR A 601 18.42 -11.35 -16.32
CA THR A 601 18.01 -12.74 -16.06
C THR A 601 16.78 -12.78 -15.15
N SER A 602 16.76 -11.98 -14.09
CA SER A 602 15.60 -11.88 -13.20
C SER A 602 14.33 -11.49 -13.98
N ASN A 603 14.36 -10.40 -14.77
CA ASN A 603 13.20 -9.99 -15.55
C ASN A 603 12.75 -11.03 -16.57
N TRP A 604 13.70 -11.74 -17.20
CA TRP A 604 13.38 -12.79 -18.16
C TRP A 604 12.74 -14.02 -17.49
N GLU A 605 13.28 -14.46 -16.36
CA GLU A 605 12.74 -15.64 -15.66
C GLU A 605 11.40 -15.33 -14.98
N LEU A 606 11.18 -14.09 -14.52
CA LEU A 606 9.87 -13.61 -14.07
C LEU A 606 8.84 -13.72 -15.20
N TYR A 607 9.16 -13.19 -16.39
CA TYR A 607 8.30 -13.29 -17.57
C TYR A 607 7.96 -14.74 -17.92
N ARG A 608 8.96 -15.64 -17.91
CA ARG A 608 8.76 -17.07 -18.20
C ARG A 608 7.88 -17.76 -17.16
N ALA A 609 8.15 -17.48 -15.87
CA ALA A 609 7.36 -18.05 -14.76
C ALA A 609 5.90 -17.63 -14.87
N GLU A 610 5.65 -16.35 -15.12
CA GLU A 610 4.30 -15.81 -15.27
C GLU A 610 3.55 -16.48 -16.43
N VAL A 611 4.16 -16.63 -17.60
CA VAL A 611 3.53 -17.32 -18.76
C VAL A 611 3.21 -18.77 -18.41
N ALA A 612 4.16 -19.51 -17.82
CA ALA A 612 3.97 -20.91 -17.49
C ALA A 612 2.87 -21.11 -16.42
N LEU A 613 2.81 -20.23 -15.41
CA LEU A 613 1.76 -20.26 -14.39
C LEU A 613 0.38 -19.96 -14.99
N VAL A 614 0.27 -18.99 -15.90
CA VAL A 614 -1.00 -18.69 -16.58
C VAL A 614 -1.51 -19.91 -17.35
N ASP A 615 -0.64 -20.59 -18.09
CA ASP A 615 -1.01 -21.78 -18.86
C ASP A 615 -1.54 -22.93 -17.98
N ASP A 616 -0.96 -23.11 -16.77
CA ASP A 616 -1.41 -24.11 -15.81
C ASP A 616 -2.73 -23.71 -15.14
N PHE A 617 -2.86 -22.45 -14.74
CA PHE A 617 -4.07 -21.94 -14.09
C PHE A 617 -5.26 -21.76 -15.03
N ASP A 618 -5.05 -21.60 -16.32
CA ASP A 618 -6.14 -21.66 -17.29
C ASP A 618 -6.83 -23.04 -17.29
N ARG A 619 -6.06 -24.12 -17.11
CA ARG A 619 -6.63 -25.47 -16.94
C ARG A 619 -7.39 -25.60 -15.62
N LEU A 620 -6.87 -25.07 -14.53
CA LEU A 620 -7.52 -25.09 -13.20
C LEU A 620 -8.77 -24.19 -13.16
N ALA A 621 -8.77 -23.08 -13.87
CA ALA A 621 -9.96 -22.23 -14.02
C ALA A 621 -11.10 -22.98 -14.73
N HIS A 622 -10.78 -23.73 -15.80
CA HIS A 622 -11.77 -24.53 -16.52
C HIS A 622 -12.30 -25.72 -15.70
N SER A 623 -11.45 -26.42 -14.94
CA SER A 623 -11.82 -27.64 -14.21
C SER A 623 -12.42 -27.37 -12.82
N HIS A 624 -11.93 -26.35 -12.10
CA HIS A 624 -12.26 -26.09 -10.71
C HIS A 624 -12.63 -24.62 -10.43
N ASN A 625 -12.72 -23.78 -11.45
CA ASN A 625 -12.98 -22.33 -11.34
C ASN A 625 -11.95 -21.57 -10.47
N ILE A 626 -10.72 -22.10 -10.33
CA ILE A 626 -9.68 -21.49 -9.51
C ILE A 626 -9.06 -20.33 -10.29
N GLN A 627 -9.07 -19.13 -9.68
CA GLN A 627 -8.55 -17.91 -10.24
C GLN A 627 -7.12 -17.65 -9.73
N LEU A 628 -6.20 -17.38 -10.66
CA LEU A 628 -4.84 -16.97 -10.34
C LEU A 628 -4.80 -15.46 -10.08
N ARG A 629 -4.11 -15.07 -9.01
CA ARG A 629 -3.73 -13.69 -8.73
C ARG A 629 -2.23 -13.59 -8.57
N MET A 630 -1.59 -12.84 -9.47
CA MET A 630 -0.16 -12.56 -9.34
C MET A 630 0.08 -11.48 -8.27
N PHE A 631 1.04 -11.75 -7.39
CA PHE A 631 1.50 -10.81 -6.38
C PHE A 631 2.96 -10.43 -6.68
N HIS A 632 3.16 -9.21 -7.16
CA HIS A 632 4.47 -8.71 -7.55
C HIS A 632 5.20 -8.11 -6.35
N GLY A 633 6.22 -8.81 -5.87
CA GLY A 633 7.13 -8.34 -4.84
C GLY A 633 8.13 -7.33 -5.40
N ARG A 634 7.62 -6.17 -5.86
CA ARG A 634 8.39 -5.14 -6.58
C ARG A 634 9.42 -4.45 -5.68
N GLY A 635 10.47 -5.20 -5.31
CA GLY A 635 11.68 -4.67 -4.69
C GLY A 635 12.76 -4.39 -5.75
N GLY A 636 13.82 -3.66 -5.38
CA GLY A 636 14.90 -3.30 -6.30
C GLY A 636 14.53 -2.20 -7.30
N THR A 637 15.21 -2.16 -8.44
CA THR A 637 15.12 -1.07 -9.42
C THR A 637 13.75 -0.87 -10.07
N VAL A 638 12.93 -1.91 -10.16
CA VAL A 638 11.62 -1.86 -10.84
C VAL A 638 10.53 -1.17 -10.00
N GLY A 639 10.61 -1.23 -8.68
CA GLY A 639 9.65 -0.59 -7.77
C GLY A 639 10.25 0.52 -6.92
N ARG A 640 11.57 0.57 -6.83
CA ARG A 640 12.32 1.59 -6.10
C ARG A 640 12.72 2.72 -7.04
N GLY A 641 12.68 3.96 -6.55
CA GLY A 641 13.04 5.12 -7.35
C GLY A 641 11.99 5.57 -8.36
N GLY A 642 10.72 5.15 -8.21
CA GLY A 642 9.59 5.75 -8.93
C GLY A 642 9.48 5.34 -10.40
N GLY A 643 9.93 4.14 -10.78
CA GLY A 643 9.60 3.57 -12.09
C GLY A 643 8.08 3.57 -12.28
N PRO A 644 7.57 3.98 -13.46
CA PRO A 644 6.14 4.20 -13.64
C PRO A 644 5.38 2.87 -13.52
N SER A 645 4.57 2.76 -12.48
CA SER A 645 3.73 1.57 -12.21
C SER A 645 2.81 1.23 -13.38
N TYR A 646 2.36 2.25 -14.11
CA TYR A 646 1.52 2.10 -15.29
C TYR A 646 2.17 1.25 -16.37
N GLN A 647 3.35 1.65 -16.87
CA GLN A 647 4.05 0.91 -17.92
C GLN A 647 4.47 -0.49 -17.46
N ALA A 648 4.80 -0.63 -16.20
CA ALA A 648 5.20 -1.92 -15.64
C ALA A 648 4.03 -2.92 -15.57
N ILE A 649 2.81 -2.47 -15.32
CA ILE A 649 1.62 -3.33 -15.36
C ILE A 649 1.26 -3.67 -16.81
N LEU A 650 1.34 -2.70 -17.73
CA LEU A 650 1.08 -2.94 -19.15
C LEU A 650 2.12 -3.84 -19.83
N ALA A 651 3.34 -3.90 -19.29
CA ALA A 651 4.41 -4.77 -19.79
C ALA A 651 4.33 -6.22 -19.29
N GLN A 652 3.37 -6.53 -18.44
CA GLN A 652 3.15 -7.91 -17.97
C GLN A 652 2.72 -8.81 -19.14
N PRO A 653 3.08 -10.10 -19.13
CA PRO A 653 2.66 -11.04 -20.17
C PRO A 653 1.12 -11.08 -20.30
N PRO A 654 0.59 -11.30 -21.51
CA PRO A 654 -0.83 -11.45 -21.72
C PRO A 654 -1.45 -12.52 -20.80
N GLY A 655 -2.56 -12.21 -20.17
CA GLY A 655 -3.27 -13.14 -19.28
C GLY A 655 -2.83 -13.15 -17.83
N THR A 656 -1.76 -12.42 -17.45
CA THR A 656 -1.31 -12.33 -16.06
C THR A 656 -2.11 -11.31 -15.25
N VAL A 657 -2.62 -10.25 -15.92
CA VAL A 657 -3.49 -9.24 -15.33
C VAL A 657 -4.90 -9.40 -15.87
N ARG A 658 -5.76 -10.11 -15.13
CA ARG A 658 -7.17 -10.35 -15.51
C ARG A 658 -8.10 -9.63 -14.53
N GLY A 659 -7.89 -8.33 -14.31
CA GLY A 659 -8.54 -7.59 -13.25
C GLY A 659 -7.96 -7.88 -11.86
N GLN A 660 -7.04 -8.82 -11.77
CA GLN A 660 -6.46 -9.33 -10.53
C GLN A 660 -4.98 -8.93 -10.45
N ILE A 661 -4.62 -8.07 -9.51
CA ILE A 661 -3.22 -7.70 -9.31
C ILE A 661 -2.97 -7.32 -7.84
N ARG A 662 -1.87 -7.82 -7.30
CA ARG A 662 -1.31 -7.36 -6.04
C ARG A 662 0.12 -6.90 -6.27
N LEU A 663 0.52 -5.82 -5.64
CA LEU A 663 1.89 -5.31 -5.73
C LEU A 663 2.32 -4.67 -4.41
N THR A 664 3.58 -4.90 -4.03
CA THR A 664 4.15 -4.25 -2.85
C THR A 664 4.48 -2.79 -3.15
N GLU A 665 4.06 -1.91 -2.23
CA GLU A 665 4.56 -0.54 -2.15
C GLU A 665 5.67 -0.51 -1.10
N GLN A 666 6.90 -0.27 -1.55
CA GLN A 666 8.08 -0.33 -0.69
C GLN A 666 8.12 0.86 0.27
N GLY A 667 8.59 0.63 1.49
CA GLY A 667 8.59 1.63 2.57
C GLY A 667 9.19 2.98 2.16
N GLU A 668 10.28 2.99 1.39
CA GLU A 668 10.95 4.22 0.93
C GLU A 668 10.13 5.07 -0.06
N VAL A 669 9.15 4.50 -0.76
CA VAL A 669 8.34 5.24 -1.76
C VAL A 669 6.96 5.61 -1.25
N ILE A 670 6.50 5.05 -0.13
CA ILE A 670 5.15 5.30 0.41
C ILE A 670 4.96 6.79 0.70
N GLY A 671 5.95 7.43 1.32
CA GLY A 671 5.91 8.86 1.63
C GLY A 671 5.74 9.72 0.38
N SER A 672 6.56 9.49 -0.65
CA SER A 672 6.50 10.26 -1.91
C SER A 672 5.21 10.00 -2.70
N LYS A 673 4.66 8.79 -2.62
CA LYS A 673 3.44 8.43 -3.35
C LYS A 673 2.14 8.85 -2.66
N TYR A 674 2.09 8.81 -1.31
CA TYR A 674 0.83 8.85 -0.57
C TYR A 674 0.75 9.90 0.54
N ALA A 675 1.82 10.62 0.85
CA ALA A 675 1.78 11.67 1.89
C ALA A 675 0.90 12.85 1.48
N ASN A 676 0.86 13.19 0.18
CA ASN A 676 -0.04 14.19 -0.37
C ASN A 676 -1.29 13.51 -0.95
N PRO A 677 -2.52 13.90 -0.56
CA PRO A 677 -3.76 13.28 -1.02
C PRO A 677 -3.97 13.31 -2.54
N GLU A 678 -3.65 14.42 -3.22
CA GLU A 678 -3.83 14.56 -4.66
C GLU A 678 -2.87 13.66 -5.45
N ILE A 679 -1.61 13.57 -4.99
CA ILE A 679 -0.60 12.67 -5.56
C ILE A 679 -0.99 11.21 -5.27
N GLY A 680 -1.43 10.93 -4.05
CA GLY A 680 -1.90 9.60 -3.64
C GLY A 680 -3.07 9.12 -4.48
N ARG A 681 -4.06 9.97 -4.71
CA ARG A 681 -5.17 9.69 -5.62
C ARG A 681 -4.66 9.35 -7.02
N ARG A 682 -3.74 10.14 -7.57
CA ARG A 682 -3.17 9.90 -8.90
C ARG A 682 -2.44 8.56 -9.01
N ASN A 683 -1.67 8.18 -7.99
CA ASN A 683 -0.99 6.89 -7.98
C ASN A 683 -1.98 5.72 -7.94
N LEU A 684 -3.07 5.82 -7.15
CA LEU A 684 -4.13 4.82 -7.13
C LEU A 684 -4.89 4.75 -8.47
N GLU A 685 -5.25 5.89 -9.05
CA GLU A 685 -5.88 5.97 -10.40
C GLU A 685 -5.03 5.29 -11.46
N THR A 686 -3.71 5.47 -11.39
CA THR A 686 -2.75 4.84 -12.31
C THR A 686 -2.78 3.32 -12.22
N LEU A 687 -2.90 2.75 -11.01
CA LEU A 687 -3.03 1.30 -10.83
C LEU A 687 -4.33 0.78 -11.44
N VAL A 688 -5.43 1.49 -11.22
CA VAL A 688 -6.75 1.12 -11.76
C VAL A 688 -6.75 1.20 -13.29
N ALA A 689 -6.25 2.30 -13.85
CA ALA A 689 -6.17 2.51 -15.29
C ALA A 689 -5.34 1.43 -15.98
N ALA A 690 -4.13 1.16 -15.45
CA ALA A 690 -3.25 0.14 -15.99
C ALA A 690 -3.87 -1.26 -15.92
N THR A 691 -4.54 -1.59 -14.81
CA THR A 691 -5.21 -2.89 -14.64
C THR A 691 -6.35 -3.06 -15.64
N LEU A 692 -7.17 -2.03 -15.84
CA LEU A 692 -8.26 -2.07 -16.84
C LEU A 692 -7.73 -2.23 -18.24
N GLU A 693 -6.71 -1.46 -18.65
CA GLU A 693 -6.11 -1.55 -19.98
C GLU A 693 -5.41 -2.90 -20.20
N ALA A 694 -4.61 -3.37 -19.24
CA ALA A 694 -3.95 -4.67 -19.33
C ALA A 694 -4.94 -5.83 -19.41
N THR A 695 -6.13 -5.70 -18.81
CA THR A 695 -7.17 -6.72 -18.81
C THR A 695 -7.97 -6.73 -20.11
N LEU A 696 -8.36 -5.56 -20.61
CA LEU A 696 -9.36 -5.42 -21.67
C LEU A 696 -8.75 -5.09 -23.04
N LEU A 697 -7.51 -4.58 -23.10
CA LEU A 697 -6.79 -4.21 -24.33
C LEU A 697 -5.60 -5.13 -24.63
N GLN A 698 -5.65 -6.38 -24.19
CA GLN A 698 -4.54 -7.31 -24.37
C GLN A 698 -4.13 -7.47 -25.84
N PRO A 699 -2.81 -7.54 -26.12
CA PRO A 699 -2.34 -7.86 -27.45
C PRO A 699 -2.75 -9.30 -27.82
N THR A 700 -3.30 -9.46 -29.02
CA THR A 700 -3.72 -10.78 -29.55
C THR A 700 -2.57 -11.62 -30.06
N LYS A 701 -1.36 -11.06 -30.14
CA LYS A 701 -0.18 -11.72 -30.68
C LYS A 701 0.83 -12.01 -29.58
N THR A 702 1.20 -13.30 -29.46
CA THR A 702 2.35 -13.72 -28.65
C THR A 702 3.66 -13.32 -29.32
N ALA A 703 4.72 -13.16 -28.50
CA ALA A 703 6.06 -12.89 -29.05
C ALA A 703 6.53 -14.01 -29.96
N PRO A 704 7.20 -13.71 -31.08
CA PRO A 704 7.73 -14.74 -31.98
C PRO A 704 8.71 -15.66 -31.24
N ARG A 705 8.67 -16.94 -31.58
CA ARG A 705 9.50 -17.96 -30.92
C ARG A 705 11.00 -17.66 -30.97
N ASN A 706 11.50 -17.15 -32.07
CA ASN A 706 12.91 -16.76 -32.21
C ASN A 706 13.30 -15.62 -31.24
N PHE A 707 12.37 -14.71 -30.91
CA PHE A 707 12.63 -13.66 -29.93
C PHE A 707 12.77 -14.25 -28.52
N LEU A 708 11.89 -15.20 -28.18
CA LEU A 708 11.93 -15.88 -26.87
C LEU A 708 13.23 -16.72 -26.74
N GLU A 709 13.64 -17.41 -27.79
CA GLU A 709 14.90 -18.17 -27.81
C GLU A 709 16.13 -17.25 -27.68
N THR A 710 16.14 -16.13 -28.40
CA THR A 710 17.22 -15.13 -28.29
C THR A 710 17.28 -14.51 -26.88
N ALA A 711 16.13 -14.16 -26.33
CA ALA A 711 16.07 -13.62 -24.96
C ALA A 711 16.56 -14.63 -23.92
N ALA A 712 16.27 -15.92 -24.09
CA ALA A 712 16.78 -16.98 -23.23
C ALA A 712 18.31 -17.11 -23.30
N GLN A 713 18.89 -17.03 -24.50
CA GLN A 713 20.36 -17.05 -24.67
C GLN A 713 21.03 -15.81 -24.05
N LEU A 714 20.44 -14.63 -24.24
CA LEU A 714 20.92 -13.39 -23.62
C LEU A 714 20.83 -13.44 -22.10
N SER A 715 19.74 -14.01 -21.58
CA SER A 715 19.54 -14.22 -20.15
C SER A 715 20.63 -15.10 -19.55
N GLN A 716 20.93 -16.24 -20.18
CA GLN A 716 21.97 -17.11 -19.68
C GLN A 716 23.36 -16.44 -19.74
N ALA A 717 23.71 -15.79 -20.83
CA ALA A 717 24.99 -15.07 -20.95
C ALA A 717 25.10 -13.91 -19.92
N SER A 718 24.00 -13.22 -19.65
CA SER A 718 23.93 -12.16 -18.62
C SER A 718 24.12 -12.73 -17.21
N MET A 719 23.50 -13.87 -16.90
CA MET A 719 23.64 -14.55 -15.62
C MET A 719 25.08 -14.98 -15.39
N ASP A 720 25.71 -15.60 -16.40
CA ASP A 720 27.08 -16.07 -16.32
C ASP A 720 28.05 -14.89 -16.07
N ALA A 721 27.88 -13.79 -16.81
CA ALA A 721 28.69 -12.59 -16.61
C ALA A 721 28.50 -11.94 -15.24
N TYR A 722 27.25 -11.85 -14.76
CA TYR A 722 26.94 -11.31 -13.44
C TYR A 722 27.52 -12.16 -12.33
N ARG A 723 27.33 -13.49 -12.38
CA ARG A 723 27.82 -14.41 -11.35
C ARG A 723 29.34 -14.47 -11.33
N SER A 724 29.99 -14.48 -12.49
CA SER A 724 31.45 -14.42 -12.61
C SER A 724 32.02 -13.17 -11.93
N LEU A 725 31.36 -12.01 -12.08
CA LEU A 725 31.80 -10.78 -11.42
C LEU A 725 31.56 -10.81 -9.90
N VAL A 726 30.35 -11.16 -9.47
CA VAL A 726 29.89 -10.95 -8.09
C VAL A 726 30.32 -12.11 -7.17
N TYR A 727 30.21 -13.35 -7.64
CA TYR A 727 30.41 -14.55 -6.82
C TYR A 727 31.75 -15.24 -7.07
N GLU A 728 32.32 -15.13 -8.28
CA GLU A 728 33.51 -15.87 -8.65
C GLU A 728 34.80 -15.03 -8.66
N THR A 729 34.68 -13.67 -8.65
CA THR A 729 35.85 -12.79 -8.59
C THR A 729 36.50 -12.83 -7.19
N PRO A 730 37.74 -13.32 -7.04
CA PRO A 730 38.41 -13.33 -5.75
C PRO A 730 38.54 -11.91 -5.17
N GLY A 731 38.19 -11.76 -3.89
CA GLY A 731 38.25 -10.46 -3.20
C GLY A 731 37.13 -9.47 -3.49
N PHE A 732 36.11 -9.83 -4.28
CA PHE A 732 34.96 -8.95 -4.54
C PHE A 732 34.23 -8.56 -3.25
N ASN A 733 33.99 -9.52 -2.35
CA ASN A 733 33.35 -9.26 -1.07
C ASN A 733 34.19 -8.32 -0.20
N ASP A 734 35.50 -8.52 -0.12
CA ASP A 734 36.41 -7.66 0.66
C ASP A 734 36.38 -6.22 0.09
N TYR A 735 36.44 -6.10 -1.24
CA TYR A 735 36.29 -4.82 -1.91
C TYR A 735 34.96 -4.15 -1.59
N PHE A 736 33.85 -4.88 -1.73
CA PHE A 736 32.52 -4.35 -1.49
C PHE A 736 32.35 -3.85 -0.05
N PHE A 737 32.73 -4.64 0.94
CA PHE A 737 32.64 -4.27 2.35
C PHE A 737 33.61 -3.15 2.76
N SER A 738 34.73 -3.01 2.09
CA SER A 738 35.69 -1.91 2.36
C SER A 738 35.36 -0.62 1.62
N ALA A 739 34.75 -0.71 0.43
CA ALA A 739 34.44 0.42 -0.43
C ALA A 739 33.06 1.04 -0.18
N THR A 740 32.20 0.38 0.60
CA THR A 740 30.83 0.82 0.91
C THR A 740 30.64 1.00 2.41
N PRO A 741 29.88 2.03 2.89
CA PRO A 741 29.65 2.28 4.32
C PRO A 741 28.58 1.34 4.90
N ILE A 742 28.68 0.03 4.66
CA ILE A 742 27.66 -0.94 5.07
C ILE A 742 27.51 -1.02 6.59
N ARG A 743 28.62 -0.90 7.34
CA ARG A 743 28.58 -0.93 8.81
C ARG A 743 27.82 0.26 9.35
N GLU A 744 28.08 1.45 8.84
CA GLU A 744 27.39 2.69 9.20
C GLU A 744 25.90 2.63 8.84
N ILE A 745 25.56 2.06 7.67
CA ILE A 745 24.17 1.85 7.26
C ILE A 745 23.46 0.88 8.20
N ALA A 746 24.13 -0.19 8.63
CA ALA A 746 23.59 -1.18 9.56
C ALA A 746 23.28 -0.61 10.96
N GLU A 747 23.98 0.47 11.35
CA GLU A 747 23.79 1.14 12.63
C GLU A 747 22.72 2.24 12.60
N LEU A 748 22.17 2.57 11.43
CA LEU A 748 21.11 3.59 11.30
C LEU A 748 19.80 3.12 11.93
N ASN A 749 19.21 3.97 12.78
CA ASN A 749 17.92 3.73 13.44
C ASN A 749 16.75 4.17 12.52
N ILE A 750 16.62 3.57 11.32
CA ILE A 750 15.64 3.94 10.31
C ILE A 750 14.41 3.02 10.26
N GLY A 751 14.47 1.84 10.89
CA GLY A 751 13.37 0.89 10.94
C GLY A 751 13.47 -0.08 12.12
N SER A 752 12.44 -0.88 12.36
CA SER A 752 12.39 -1.87 13.45
C SER A 752 13.22 -3.12 13.14
N ARG A 753 13.36 -3.45 11.85
CA ARG A 753 14.07 -4.64 11.36
C ARG A 753 15.58 -4.47 11.48
N PRO A 754 16.34 -5.52 11.78
CA PRO A 754 17.81 -5.48 11.65
C PRO A 754 18.22 -5.10 10.22
N ALA A 755 19.13 -4.15 10.07
CA ALA A 755 19.58 -3.67 8.76
C ALA A 755 20.40 -4.71 7.98
N SER A 756 21.00 -5.69 8.67
CA SER A 756 21.66 -6.85 8.06
C SER A 756 21.02 -8.14 8.57
N ARG A 757 20.64 -9.03 7.65
CA ARG A 757 20.36 -10.42 8.02
C ARG A 757 21.71 -11.07 8.37
N LYS A 758 21.81 -11.85 9.45
CA LYS A 758 22.91 -12.76 9.63
C LYS A 758 22.85 -13.75 8.48
N ALA A 759 23.95 -13.82 7.72
CA ALA A 759 24.13 -14.85 6.70
C ALA A 759 24.08 -16.23 7.34
#